data_3b3234d5499e24acbb86ca5526702a8d
#
_entry.id   3b3234d5499e24acbb86ca5526702a8d
#
_cell.length_a   1.000
_cell.length_b   1.000
_cell.length_c   1.000
_cell.angle_alpha   90.00
_cell.angle_beta   90.00
_cell.angle_gamma   90.00
#
_symmetry.space_group_name_H-M   'P 1'
#
loop_
_entity.id
_entity.type
_entity.pdbx_description
1 polymer ?
#
loop_
_entity_poly.entity_id
_entity_poly.type
_entity_poly.pdbx_seq_one_letter_code
_entity_poly.pdbx_strand_id
1 'polypeptide(L)'
;MVERYSALLIRWRWLVVLLTLVWVFAAASGVRFLSFTNDYRIFFSEENPQMQAFDNLQNTYNKNDNALLVITPKSGNVFSPEILNIVEQITKDAWQTPYSLRVDSVTNFQHTYAESDDLVVENLVEDALSFEPAQIERVKAVALAEPSLLNRIISPSGHVTGVNVTVHLPEIDPQAEVPEVISFIRGLADEYEAKYPQIEIHLTGILFMNNAFTEASQSDFATLVPIMFLVILVLVGLSVRVISGTIATLLVIIFAIISAMGLAGWVGIKLSPPTASTPTMVMTMAVAHCVHVLINFLQSYRPSQDKAQALTESLRINMQPVFITSLTTAIGFLSMNFSDAPPFRDLGNMVAMGVVTGYLLSVTLFPALIMILPVKPPKQTSKGLLFMQAFGNFVVVQRARLMWVMLAAVVTLVMFIPANELNDEFVNYFDETIEFRTDTDYITDNLTGMYQISYSLGAGESGGISEPVYLATLEAFAEWYRQQPGVLHVGVFTDVMKRVNRNMHDDQPAWYRIPDLRELAAQYLLLYEMSLPYGLDLNNQINLDKSATRMDVSLLSLSTNQLLALESRAQEWLHENAQSSMHGSGASPTMMFAHIGYRNVRSMLLGTVIALVLISMILIFTLRSLKMGTLSLIPNLVPAAMAFGLWGMFVGQVGLALSVVVGMTLGIVVDDTVHFLSKYQRGRREQGLSSQDAVRYAFSTVGMALWVTSLALIAGFLVLSLSSFELNSSMAQLTATTIMLALVADFLLLPPLLMKFDEMNRKGDVANARAQ
;
A
#
# COMPACT_ATOMS: atom_id res chain seq x y z
N MET A 1 20.66 -37.10 16.13
CA MET A 1 19.43 -36.95 15.33
C MET A 1 19.76 -36.48 13.91
N VAL A 2 20.53 -35.39 13.73
CA VAL A 2 20.89 -34.83 12.39
C VAL A 2 21.67 -35.84 11.54
N GLU A 3 22.60 -36.61 12.11
CA GLU A 3 23.36 -37.62 11.36
C GLU A 3 22.48 -38.74 10.79
N ARG A 4 21.47 -39.20 11.57
CA ARG A 4 20.49 -40.17 11.07
C ARG A 4 19.60 -39.58 9.99
N TYR A 5 19.21 -38.33 10.14
CA TYR A 5 18.42 -37.61 9.15
C TYR A 5 19.20 -37.44 7.84
N SER A 6 20.44 -36.95 7.89
CA SER A 6 21.29 -36.77 6.69
C SER A 6 21.59 -38.11 5.99
N ALA A 7 21.86 -39.17 6.73
CA ALA A 7 22.06 -40.52 6.17
C ALA A 7 20.82 -41.03 5.43
N LEU A 8 19.61 -40.84 6.01
CA LEU A 8 18.33 -41.20 5.39
C LEU A 8 18.11 -40.37 4.09
N LEU A 9 18.31 -39.05 4.16
CA LEU A 9 18.14 -38.15 3.04
C LEU A 9 19.11 -38.48 1.88
N ILE A 10 20.34 -38.76 2.17
CA ILE A 10 21.34 -39.13 1.18
C ILE A 10 21.01 -40.48 0.51
N ARG A 11 20.58 -41.44 1.32
CA ARG A 11 20.18 -42.78 0.84
C ARG A 11 18.96 -42.73 -0.05
N TRP A 12 17.94 -41.90 0.30
CA TRP A 12 16.65 -41.83 -0.38
C TRP A 12 16.49 -40.56 -1.19
N ARG A 13 17.61 -39.92 -1.62
CA ARG A 13 17.60 -38.61 -2.30
C ARG A 13 16.63 -38.49 -3.49
N TRP A 14 16.51 -39.56 -4.30
CA TRP A 14 15.57 -39.58 -5.43
C TRP A 14 14.10 -39.62 -4.98
N LEU A 15 13.81 -40.36 -3.92
CA LEU A 15 12.48 -40.40 -3.32
C LEU A 15 12.12 -39.04 -2.71
N VAL A 16 13.08 -38.38 -2.06
CA VAL A 16 12.88 -37.02 -1.51
C VAL A 16 12.54 -36.05 -2.63
N VAL A 17 13.28 -36.08 -3.76
CA VAL A 17 12.97 -35.24 -4.91
C VAL A 17 11.57 -35.54 -5.46
N LEU A 18 11.22 -36.81 -5.62
CA LEU A 18 9.90 -37.21 -6.12
C LEU A 18 8.77 -36.73 -5.21
N LEU A 19 8.87 -36.97 -3.89
CA LEU A 19 7.87 -36.52 -2.92
C LEU A 19 7.75 -35.01 -2.87
N THR A 20 8.88 -34.29 -2.96
CA THR A 20 8.88 -32.83 -3.04
C THR A 20 8.16 -32.34 -4.29
N LEU A 21 8.42 -32.95 -5.46
CA LEU A 21 7.73 -32.59 -6.70
C LEU A 21 6.22 -32.82 -6.59
N VAL A 22 5.79 -33.95 -6.03
CA VAL A 22 4.35 -34.24 -5.81
C VAL A 22 3.73 -33.21 -4.90
N TRP A 23 4.40 -32.86 -3.80
CA TRP A 23 3.89 -31.84 -2.87
C TRP A 23 3.84 -30.43 -3.51
N VAL A 24 4.90 -30.02 -4.20
CA VAL A 24 4.93 -28.74 -4.93
C VAL A 24 3.83 -28.69 -5.99
N PHE A 25 3.61 -29.78 -6.73
CA PHE A 25 2.56 -29.83 -7.75
C PHE A 25 1.16 -29.73 -7.12
N ALA A 26 0.94 -30.42 -5.99
CA ALA A 26 -0.30 -30.33 -5.23
C ALA A 26 -0.54 -28.91 -4.71
N ALA A 27 0.48 -28.27 -4.13
CA ALA A 27 0.38 -26.88 -3.71
C ALA A 27 0.13 -25.95 -4.90
N ALA A 28 0.90 -26.08 -5.96
CA ALA A 28 0.81 -25.27 -7.19
C ALA A 28 -0.57 -25.34 -7.88
N SER A 29 -1.30 -26.44 -7.71
CA SER A 29 -2.66 -26.55 -8.29
C SER A 29 -3.64 -25.51 -7.75
N GLY A 30 -3.34 -24.88 -6.62
CA GLY A 30 -4.12 -23.76 -6.08
C GLY A 30 -3.94 -22.44 -6.83
N VAL A 31 -2.88 -22.28 -7.62
CA VAL A 31 -2.65 -21.05 -8.42
C VAL A 31 -3.84 -20.72 -9.33
N ARG A 32 -4.58 -21.73 -9.78
CA ARG A 32 -5.80 -21.56 -10.59
C ARG A 32 -6.95 -20.82 -9.88
N PHE A 33 -6.87 -20.69 -8.57
CA PHE A 33 -7.87 -19.97 -7.76
C PHE A 33 -7.43 -18.55 -7.41
N LEU A 34 -6.20 -18.17 -7.77
CA LEU A 34 -5.73 -16.80 -7.58
C LEU A 34 -6.39 -15.88 -8.60
N SER A 35 -6.90 -14.77 -8.12
CA SER A 35 -7.44 -13.69 -8.94
C SER A 35 -6.91 -12.35 -8.44
N PHE A 36 -6.67 -11.42 -9.34
CA PHE A 36 -6.37 -10.03 -8.97
C PHE A 36 -7.68 -9.36 -8.55
N THR A 37 -7.58 -8.39 -7.66
CA THR A 37 -8.71 -7.51 -7.33
C THR A 37 -8.41 -6.12 -7.89
N ASN A 38 -9.43 -5.49 -8.45
CA ASN A 38 -9.43 -4.13 -8.96
C ASN A 38 -10.35 -3.22 -8.15
N ASP A 39 -10.65 -3.57 -6.91
CA ASP A 39 -11.51 -2.79 -6.03
C ASP A 39 -10.70 -2.27 -4.83
N TYR A 40 -10.64 -0.95 -4.66
CA TYR A 40 -9.98 -0.30 -3.51
C TYR A 40 -10.57 -0.71 -2.17
N ARG A 41 -11.84 -1.19 -2.14
CA ARG A 41 -12.52 -1.63 -0.92
C ARG A 41 -11.82 -2.81 -0.24
N ILE A 42 -10.94 -3.53 -0.96
CA ILE A 42 -10.13 -4.62 -0.36
C ILE A 42 -9.25 -4.12 0.80
N PHE A 43 -8.90 -2.83 0.83
CA PHE A 43 -8.11 -2.25 1.93
C PHE A 43 -8.90 -2.15 3.23
N PHE A 44 -10.22 -2.37 3.21
CA PHE A 44 -11.11 -2.21 4.35
C PHE A 44 -11.79 -3.53 4.70
N SER A 45 -11.85 -3.85 6.00
CA SER A 45 -12.64 -4.99 6.45
C SER A 45 -14.13 -4.63 6.48
N GLU A 46 -15.02 -5.60 6.34
CA GLU A 46 -16.47 -5.42 6.43
C GLU A 46 -16.93 -4.80 7.77
N GLU A 47 -16.15 -5.01 8.83
CA GLU A 47 -16.41 -4.43 10.16
C GLU A 47 -15.93 -2.98 10.29
N ASN A 48 -15.31 -2.40 9.25
CA ASN A 48 -14.78 -1.04 9.26
C ASN A 48 -15.93 -0.02 9.34
N PRO A 49 -15.99 0.86 10.39
CA PRO A 49 -17.10 1.80 10.56
C PRO A 49 -17.24 2.79 9.41
N GLN A 50 -16.12 3.25 8.83
CA GLN A 50 -16.15 4.18 7.69
C GLN A 50 -16.62 3.51 6.41
N MET A 51 -16.27 2.23 6.22
CA MET A 51 -16.78 1.41 5.11
C MET A 51 -18.30 1.25 5.25
N GLN A 52 -18.80 0.90 6.43
CA GLN A 52 -20.23 0.77 6.69
C GLN A 52 -20.99 2.09 6.51
N ALA A 53 -20.40 3.21 6.95
CA ALA A 53 -20.99 4.54 6.73
C ALA A 53 -21.07 4.89 5.24
N PHE A 54 -20.01 4.53 4.48
CA PHE A 54 -19.98 4.75 3.03
C PHE A 54 -20.97 3.84 2.28
N ASP A 55 -21.05 2.56 2.64
CA ASP A 55 -22.03 1.64 2.07
C ASP A 55 -23.49 2.09 2.35
N ASN A 56 -23.76 2.56 3.57
CA ASN A 56 -25.05 3.13 3.92
C ASN A 56 -25.38 4.35 3.06
N LEU A 57 -24.39 5.23 2.82
CA LEU A 57 -24.57 6.40 1.96
C LEU A 57 -24.88 5.95 0.51
N GLN A 58 -24.13 4.99 -0.03
CA GLN A 58 -24.36 4.46 -1.39
C GLN A 58 -25.67 3.68 -1.55
N ASN A 59 -26.15 3.05 -0.49
CA ASN A 59 -27.45 2.35 -0.49
C ASN A 59 -28.63 3.32 -0.35
N THR A 60 -28.39 4.52 0.19
CA THR A 60 -29.43 5.55 0.36
C THR A 60 -29.59 6.40 -0.90
N TYR A 61 -28.49 6.66 -1.59
CA TYR A 61 -28.42 7.44 -2.82
C TYR A 61 -27.86 6.59 -3.96
N ASN A 62 -27.86 7.12 -5.16
CA ASN A 62 -27.21 6.42 -6.27
C ASN A 62 -25.69 6.26 -6.00
N LYS A 63 -25.14 5.10 -6.39
CA LYS A 63 -23.70 4.87 -6.39
C LYS A 63 -22.99 5.93 -7.24
N ASN A 64 -21.84 6.37 -6.78
CA ASN A 64 -21.04 7.42 -7.44
C ASN A 64 -19.74 6.86 -8.04
N ASP A 65 -19.74 5.61 -8.48
CA ASP A 65 -18.61 5.10 -9.25
C ASP A 65 -18.57 5.86 -10.57
N ASN A 66 -17.53 6.65 -10.78
CA ASN A 66 -17.47 7.57 -11.89
C ASN A 66 -16.16 7.48 -12.67
N ALA A 67 -16.24 7.96 -13.91
CA ALA A 67 -15.12 8.34 -14.73
C ALA A 67 -15.31 9.78 -15.19
N LEU A 68 -14.30 10.60 -15.05
CA LEU A 68 -14.29 12.01 -15.43
C LEU A 68 -13.31 12.20 -16.59
N LEU A 69 -13.85 12.67 -17.73
CA LEU A 69 -13.07 13.10 -18.89
C LEU A 69 -12.93 14.62 -18.83
N VAL A 70 -11.71 15.14 -18.74
CA VAL A 70 -11.45 16.58 -18.69
C VAL A 70 -10.88 17.03 -20.01
N ILE A 71 -11.62 17.88 -20.71
CA ILE A 71 -11.31 18.42 -22.03
C ILE A 71 -10.58 19.74 -21.85
N THR A 72 -9.36 19.81 -22.38
CA THR A 72 -8.47 20.98 -22.33
C THR A 72 -8.19 21.48 -23.75
N PRO A 73 -8.74 22.61 -24.15
CA PRO A 73 -8.33 23.28 -25.40
C PRO A 73 -6.87 23.72 -25.36
N LYS A 74 -6.06 23.32 -26.33
CA LYS A 74 -4.63 23.71 -26.43
C LYS A 74 -4.42 25.24 -26.62
N SER A 75 -5.47 25.93 -27.03
CA SER A 75 -5.48 27.39 -27.16
C SER A 75 -6.88 27.92 -26.94
N GLY A 76 -7.01 29.10 -26.31
CA GLY A 76 -8.29 29.71 -26.01
C GLY A 76 -8.96 29.17 -24.73
N ASN A 77 -10.28 29.07 -24.77
CA ASN A 77 -11.08 28.57 -23.68
C ASN A 77 -12.21 27.65 -24.18
N VAL A 78 -12.97 27.08 -23.27
CA VAL A 78 -14.08 26.17 -23.56
C VAL A 78 -15.24 26.87 -24.31
N PHE A 79 -15.42 28.16 -24.07
CA PHE A 79 -16.54 28.96 -24.60
C PHE A 79 -16.27 29.42 -26.02
N SER A 80 -16.14 28.48 -26.95
CA SER A 80 -16.20 28.68 -28.39
C SER A 80 -17.17 27.69 -29.01
N PRO A 81 -17.83 28.03 -30.15
CA PRO A 81 -18.76 27.09 -30.79
C PRO A 81 -18.14 25.74 -31.10
N GLU A 82 -16.88 25.73 -31.55
CA GLU A 82 -16.18 24.47 -31.90
C GLU A 82 -15.91 23.60 -30.69
N ILE A 83 -15.43 24.15 -29.57
CA ILE A 83 -15.10 23.38 -28.36
C ILE A 83 -16.40 22.94 -27.69
N LEU A 84 -17.41 23.81 -27.56
CA LEU A 84 -18.70 23.42 -26.99
C LEU A 84 -19.37 22.30 -27.79
N ASN A 85 -19.26 22.33 -29.14
CA ASN A 85 -19.76 21.24 -29.98
C ASN A 85 -18.98 19.93 -29.74
N ILE A 86 -17.66 19.99 -29.53
CA ILE A 86 -16.89 18.78 -29.18
C ILE A 86 -17.36 18.22 -27.83
N VAL A 87 -17.53 19.08 -26.82
CA VAL A 87 -18.05 18.66 -25.50
C VAL A 87 -19.47 18.06 -25.62
N GLU A 88 -20.34 18.66 -26.45
CA GLU A 88 -21.68 18.16 -26.72
C GLU A 88 -21.66 16.76 -27.36
N GLN A 89 -20.77 16.52 -28.34
CA GLN A 89 -20.61 15.23 -28.97
C GLN A 89 -20.07 14.19 -27.99
N ILE A 90 -18.98 14.52 -27.26
CA ILE A 90 -18.44 13.64 -26.21
C ILE A 90 -19.52 13.30 -25.17
N THR A 91 -20.33 14.28 -24.75
CA THR A 91 -21.43 14.06 -23.80
C THR A 91 -22.45 13.06 -24.33
N LYS A 92 -22.83 13.17 -25.62
CA LYS A 92 -23.77 12.24 -26.26
C LYS A 92 -23.20 10.83 -26.36
N ASP A 93 -21.93 10.70 -26.76
CA ASP A 93 -21.31 9.39 -26.92
C ASP A 93 -20.96 8.74 -25.56
N ALA A 94 -20.64 9.53 -24.53
CA ALA A 94 -20.41 9.08 -23.18
C ALA A 94 -21.63 8.38 -22.54
N TRP A 95 -22.86 8.68 -22.96
CA TRP A 95 -24.05 7.94 -22.55
C TRP A 95 -24.03 6.46 -22.98
N GLN A 96 -23.25 6.12 -24.00
CA GLN A 96 -23.11 4.75 -24.49
C GLN A 96 -22.07 3.94 -23.69
N THR A 97 -21.43 4.55 -22.71
CA THR A 97 -20.51 3.84 -21.81
C THR A 97 -21.24 2.66 -21.17
N PRO A 98 -20.65 1.45 -21.15
CA PRO A 98 -21.24 0.31 -20.49
C PRO A 98 -21.65 0.66 -19.05
N TYR A 99 -22.86 0.25 -18.66
CA TYR A 99 -23.43 0.48 -17.33
C TYR A 99 -23.65 1.97 -16.97
N SER A 100 -23.64 2.88 -17.94
CA SER A 100 -23.86 4.32 -17.71
C SER A 100 -25.25 4.55 -17.10
N LEU A 101 -25.27 5.29 -15.99
CA LEU A 101 -26.49 5.70 -15.30
C LEU A 101 -26.79 7.19 -15.54
N ARG A 102 -25.72 7.99 -15.62
CA ARG A 102 -25.81 9.44 -15.72
C ARG A 102 -24.54 10.00 -16.37
N VAL A 103 -24.70 11.04 -17.18
CA VAL A 103 -23.60 11.84 -17.72
C VAL A 103 -23.88 13.31 -17.40
N ASP A 104 -22.92 13.98 -16.75
CA ASP A 104 -22.98 15.40 -16.42
C ASP A 104 -21.89 16.15 -17.18
N SER A 105 -22.26 17.23 -17.87
CA SER A 105 -21.33 18.15 -18.54
C SER A 105 -21.87 19.57 -18.52
N VAL A 106 -21.07 20.53 -18.96
CA VAL A 106 -21.52 21.90 -19.11
C VAL A 106 -22.63 22.01 -20.18
N THR A 107 -22.63 21.14 -21.20
CA THR A 107 -23.59 21.22 -22.31
C THR A 107 -24.97 20.70 -21.94
N ASN A 108 -25.05 19.60 -21.20
CA ASN A 108 -26.34 19.02 -20.79
C ASN A 108 -26.79 19.45 -19.39
N PHE A 109 -26.14 20.47 -18.81
CA PHE A 109 -26.60 21.07 -17.58
C PHE A 109 -28.03 21.59 -17.75
N GLN A 110 -28.95 21.20 -16.85
CA GLN A 110 -30.33 21.59 -16.90
C GLN A 110 -30.49 23.02 -16.40
N HIS A 111 -30.35 23.96 -17.37
CA HIS A 111 -30.52 25.39 -17.08
C HIS A 111 -32.00 25.69 -16.87
N THR A 112 -32.29 26.44 -15.80
CA THR A 112 -33.65 26.83 -15.47
C THR A 112 -33.81 28.34 -15.51
N TYR A 113 -34.91 28.82 -16.10
CA TYR A 113 -35.27 30.23 -16.11
C TYR A 113 -36.80 30.39 -16.20
N ALA A 114 -37.27 31.62 -15.93
CA ALA A 114 -38.68 31.96 -16.07
C ALA A 114 -39.02 32.38 -17.50
N GLU A 115 -40.10 31.84 -18.08
CA GLU A 115 -40.69 32.32 -19.31
C GLU A 115 -42.18 32.52 -19.10
N SER A 116 -42.59 33.80 -18.97
CA SER A 116 -43.94 34.17 -18.55
C SER A 116 -44.30 33.54 -17.17
N ASP A 117 -45.29 32.68 -17.08
CA ASP A 117 -45.72 31.99 -15.85
C ASP A 117 -45.13 30.57 -15.73
N ASP A 118 -44.27 30.13 -16.67
CA ASP A 118 -43.74 28.78 -16.71
C ASP A 118 -42.29 28.68 -16.32
N LEU A 119 -41.90 27.56 -15.68
CA LEU A 119 -40.52 27.18 -15.45
C LEU A 119 -39.99 26.44 -16.68
N VAL A 120 -39.07 27.01 -17.40
CA VAL A 120 -38.37 26.36 -18.49
C VAL A 120 -37.15 25.62 -17.96
N VAL A 121 -36.97 24.36 -18.37
CA VAL A 121 -35.80 23.51 -18.04
C VAL A 121 -35.28 22.95 -19.36
N GLU A 122 -34.06 23.36 -19.73
CA GLU A 122 -33.41 22.96 -21.00
C GLU A 122 -31.92 22.74 -20.86
N ASN A 123 -31.31 22.04 -21.80
CA ASN A 123 -29.86 21.92 -21.87
C ASN A 123 -29.23 23.31 -22.04
N LEU A 124 -28.16 23.60 -21.30
CA LEU A 124 -27.45 24.89 -21.40
C LEU A 124 -26.87 25.11 -22.82
N VAL A 125 -26.49 24.05 -23.51
CA VAL A 125 -25.98 24.08 -24.88
C VAL A 125 -26.68 22.99 -25.71
N GLU A 126 -27.27 23.41 -26.82
CA GLU A 126 -27.83 22.52 -27.83
C GLU A 126 -27.51 23.09 -29.20
N ASP A 127 -26.86 22.29 -30.07
CA ASP A 127 -26.37 22.71 -31.39
C ASP A 127 -25.40 23.92 -31.32
N ALA A 128 -24.29 23.78 -30.57
CA ALA A 128 -23.32 24.83 -30.28
C ALA A 128 -22.79 25.54 -31.54
N LEU A 129 -22.73 24.85 -32.69
CA LEU A 129 -22.26 25.44 -33.96
C LEU A 129 -23.20 26.51 -34.52
N SER A 130 -24.47 26.48 -34.10
CA SER A 130 -25.46 27.52 -34.53
C SER A 130 -25.42 28.79 -33.67
N PHE A 131 -24.63 28.78 -32.56
CA PHE A 131 -24.65 29.87 -31.59
C PHE A 131 -23.97 31.13 -32.10
N GLU A 132 -24.66 32.26 -31.95
CA GLU A 132 -24.08 33.59 -32.12
C GLU A 132 -23.18 33.97 -30.90
N PRO A 133 -22.24 34.93 -31.07
CA PRO A 133 -21.36 35.34 -29.97
C PRO A 133 -22.08 35.75 -28.68
N ALA A 134 -23.29 36.33 -28.78
CA ALA A 134 -24.09 36.72 -27.63
C ALA A 134 -24.62 35.51 -26.83
N GLN A 135 -24.94 34.42 -27.54
CA GLN A 135 -25.38 33.15 -26.89
C GLN A 135 -24.20 32.47 -26.17
N ILE A 136 -22.99 32.49 -26.77
CA ILE A 136 -21.78 31.97 -26.13
C ILE A 136 -21.48 32.74 -24.83
N GLU A 137 -21.56 34.05 -24.84
CA GLU A 137 -21.36 34.86 -23.63
C GLU A 137 -22.44 34.62 -22.57
N ARG A 138 -23.70 34.33 -22.97
CA ARG A 138 -24.76 33.91 -22.05
C ARG A 138 -24.42 32.56 -21.42
N VAL A 139 -24.02 31.56 -22.23
CA VAL A 139 -23.60 30.22 -21.73
C VAL A 139 -22.47 30.36 -20.72
N LYS A 140 -21.45 31.17 -21.05
CA LYS A 140 -20.32 31.45 -20.17
C LYS A 140 -20.77 32.10 -18.86
N ALA A 141 -21.63 33.09 -18.92
CA ALA A 141 -22.13 33.78 -17.74
C ALA A 141 -22.92 32.84 -16.82
N VAL A 142 -23.76 31.97 -17.40
CA VAL A 142 -24.51 30.97 -16.64
C VAL A 142 -23.56 29.93 -16.04
N ALA A 143 -22.68 29.33 -16.83
CA ALA A 143 -21.80 28.27 -16.39
C ALA A 143 -20.84 28.71 -15.26
N LEU A 144 -20.32 29.92 -15.33
CA LEU A 144 -19.40 30.46 -14.31
C LEU A 144 -20.13 31.01 -13.07
N ALA A 145 -21.44 31.28 -13.16
CA ALA A 145 -22.23 31.71 -12.00
C ALA A 145 -22.94 30.53 -11.28
N GLU A 146 -22.99 29.36 -11.90
CA GLU A 146 -23.73 28.20 -11.37
C GLU A 146 -22.85 27.40 -10.36
N PRO A 147 -23.21 27.38 -9.06
CA PRO A 147 -22.44 26.68 -8.05
C PRO A 147 -22.24 25.21 -8.34
N SER A 148 -23.21 24.53 -8.95
CA SER A 148 -23.15 23.09 -9.27
C SER A 148 -22.20 22.74 -10.42
N LEU A 149 -21.75 23.71 -11.20
CA LEU A 149 -20.79 23.54 -12.30
C LEU A 149 -19.39 23.99 -11.94
N LEU A 150 -19.27 25.12 -11.24
CA LEU A 150 -18.00 25.78 -10.95
C LEU A 150 -17.11 24.92 -10.04
N ASN A 151 -15.83 24.76 -10.38
CA ASN A 151 -14.84 23.90 -9.70
C ASN A 151 -15.24 22.42 -9.62
N ARG A 152 -16.17 21.98 -10.44
CA ARG A 152 -16.59 20.57 -10.57
C ARG A 152 -16.58 20.13 -12.03
N ILE A 153 -17.27 20.88 -12.89
CA ILE A 153 -17.42 20.58 -14.32
C ILE A 153 -16.73 21.64 -15.17
N ILE A 154 -16.65 22.88 -14.71
CA ILE A 154 -15.99 23.98 -15.40
C ILE A 154 -15.01 24.68 -14.46
N SER A 155 -13.83 25.01 -14.97
CA SER A 155 -12.83 25.79 -14.21
C SER A 155 -13.24 27.27 -14.11
N PRO A 156 -12.81 28.00 -13.07
CA PRO A 156 -13.16 29.41 -12.90
C PRO A 156 -12.72 30.32 -14.07
N SER A 157 -11.64 29.95 -14.75
CA SER A 157 -11.14 30.68 -15.96
C SER A 157 -11.82 30.20 -17.25
N GLY A 158 -12.57 29.12 -17.22
CA GLY A 158 -13.17 28.49 -18.39
C GLY A 158 -12.17 27.84 -19.35
N HIS A 159 -10.95 27.52 -18.89
CA HIS A 159 -9.93 26.94 -19.75
C HIS A 159 -10.05 25.41 -19.85
N VAL A 160 -10.68 24.74 -18.90
CA VAL A 160 -10.98 23.29 -18.94
C VAL A 160 -12.41 23.00 -18.53
N THR A 161 -12.98 21.91 -19.07
CA THR A 161 -14.30 21.41 -18.70
C THR A 161 -14.31 19.90 -18.60
N GLY A 162 -15.16 19.36 -17.69
CA GLY A 162 -15.32 17.93 -17.47
C GLY A 162 -16.61 17.37 -18.10
N VAL A 163 -16.55 16.11 -18.50
CA VAL A 163 -17.70 15.23 -18.75
C VAL A 163 -17.61 14.08 -17.75
N ASN A 164 -18.50 14.07 -16.78
CA ASN A 164 -18.51 13.06 -15.72
C ASN A 164 -19.55 11.96 -16.03
N VAL A 165 -19.06 10.74 -16.16
CA VAL A 165 -19.87 9.54 -16.40
C VAL A 165 -20.02 8.78 -15.10
N THR A 166 -21.23 8.70 -14.57
CA THR A 166 -21.56 7.86 -13.41
C THR A 166 -22.06 6.52 -13.89
N VAL A 167 -21.50 5.43 -13.40
CA VAL A 167 -21.87 4.07 -13.78
C VAL A 167 -22.46 3.31 -12.59
N HIS A 168 -23.26 2.30 -12.88
CA HIS A 168 -23.75 1.33 -11.90
C HIS A 168 -23.33 -0.06 -12.33
N LEU A 169 -22.18 -0.52 -11.80
CA LEU A 169 -21.65 -1.83 -12.11
C LEU A 169 -22.55 -2.93 -11.54
N PRO A 170 -22.82 -4.01 -12.28
CA PRO A 170 -23.60 -5.16 -11.81
C PRO A 170 -22.98 -5.91 -10.64
N GLU A 171 -21.64 -5.78 -10.45
CA GLU A 171 -20.84 -6.48 -9.43
C GLU A 171 -20.89 -8.02 -9.54
N ILE A 172 -21.17 -8.53 -10.75
CA ILE A 172 -21.17 -9.97 -11.05
C ILE A 172 -19.75 -10.44 -11.36
N ASP A 173 -19.02 -9.70 -12.20
CA ASP A 173 -17.62 -9.93 -12.53
C ASP A 173 -16.84 -8.60 -12.59
N PRO A 174 -16.46 -8.04 -11.43
CA PRO A 174 -15.74 -6.76 -11.39
C PRO A 174 -14.43 -6.77 -12.17
N GLN A 175 -13.84 -7.97 -12.42
CA GLN A 175 -12.60 -8.11 -13.18
C GLN A 175 -12.80 -7.89 -14.68
N ALA A 176 -14.01 -8.09 -15.19
CA ALA A 176 -14.37 -7.81 -16.57
C ALA A 176 -15.05 -6.44 -16.71
N GLU A 177 -15.95 -6.10 -15.78
CA GLU A 177 -16.80 -4.91 -15.84
C GLU A 177 -16.00 -3.60 -15.81
N VAL A 178 -15.05 -3.44 -14.87
CA VAL A 178 -14.23 -2.22 -14.75
C VAL A 178 -13.33 -2.03 -15.99
N PRO A 179 -12.56 -3.02 -16.46
CA PRO A 179 -11.78 -2.89 -17.68
C PRO A 179 -12.62 -2.61 -18.93
N GLU A 180 -13.84 -3.11 -19.02
CA GLU A 180 -14.76 -2.83 -20.13
C GLU A 180 -15.11 -1.34 -20.19
N VAL A 181 -15.49 -0.75 -19.05
CA VAL A 181 -15.78 0.69 -18.94
C VAL A 181 -14.54 1.53 -19.26
N ILE A 182 -13.40 1.20 -18.67
CA ILE A 182 -12.14 1.93 -18.87
C ILE A 182 -11.69 1.89 -20.33
N SER A 183 -11.76 0.71 -20.96
CA SER A 183 -11.40 0.54 -22.37
C SER A 183 -12.31 1.37 -23.29
N PHE A 184 -13.60 1.43 -23.00
CA PHE A 184 -14.54 2.25 -23.75
C PHE A 184 -14.20 3.74 -23.63
N ILE A 185 -13.97 4.23 -22.40
CA ILE A 185 -13.71 5.65 -22.16
C ILE A 185 -12.34 6.08 -22.72
N ARG A 186 -11.28 5.25 -22.56
CA ARG A 186 -9.99 5.49 -23.23
C ARG A 186 -10.14 5.53 -24.74
N GLY A 187 -10.87 4.57 -25.31
CA GLY A 187 -11.14 4.55 -26.75
C GLY A 187 -11.89 5.80 -27.23
N LEU A 188 -12.86 6.29 -26.44
CA LEU A 188 -13.56 7.53 -26.71
C LEU A 188 -12.61 8.76 -26.67
N ALA A 189 -11.75 8.85 -25.66
CA ALA A 189 -10.77 9.94 -25.55
C ALA A 189 -9.80 9.93 -26.74
N ASP A 190 -9.22 8.76 -27.05
CA ASP A 190 -8.29 8.57 -28.17
C ASP A 190 -8.92 8.96 -29.53
N GLU A 191 -10.19 8.56 -29.76
CA GLU A 191 -10.91 8.91 -30.98
C GLU A 191 -11.10 10.41 -31.12
N TYR A 192 -11.50 11.09 -30.04
CA TYR A 192 -11.75 12.52 -30.07
C TYR A 192 -10.46 13.34 -30.16
N GLU A 193 -9.38 12.95 -29.53
CA GLU A 193 -8.07 13.58 -29.68
C GLU A 193 -7.51 13.44 -31.12
N ALA A 194 -7.67 12.25 -31.70
CA ALA A 194 -7.25 12.00 -33.07
C ALA A 194 -8.07 12.83 -34.09
N LYS A 195 -9.39 12.97 -33.83
CA LYS A 195 -10.31 13.76 -34.69
C LYS A 195 -10.13 15.26 -34.51
N TYR A 196 -9.80 15.72 -33.31
CA TYR A 196 -9.71 17.13 -32.93
C TYR A 196 -8.36 17.43 -32.25
N PRO A 197 -7.25 17.59 -33.01
CA PRO A 197 -5.92 17.80 -32.46
C PRO A 197 -5.74 19.08 -31.61
N GLN A 198 -6.74 19.96 -31.58
CA GLN A 198 -6.78 21.18 -30.79
C GLN A 198 -7.19 21.00 -29.34
N ILE A 199 -7.60 19.80 -28.94
CA ILE A 199 -7.92 19.46 -27.56
C ILE A 199 -6.93 18.40 -27.01
N GLU A 200 -6.92 18.27 -25.71
CA GLU A 200 -6.28 17.22 -24.93
C GLU A 200 -7.29 16.73 -23.89
N ILE A 201 -7.34 15.41 -23.62
CA ILE A 201 -8.32 14.80 -22.71
C ILE A 201 -7.57 14.08 -21.61
N HIS A 202 -7.83 14.46 -20.35
CA HIS A 202 -7.29 13.81 -19.17
C HIS A 202 -8.37 12.99 -18.47
N LEU A 203 -8.00 11.80 -17.95
CA LEU A 203 -8.95 10.82 -17.44
C LEU A 203 -8.70 10.54 -15.95
N THR A 204 -9.76 10.67 -15.14
CA THR A 204 -9.70 10.34 -13.70
C THR A 204 -11.04 9.79 -13.19
N GLY A 205 -11.14 9.57 -11.90
CA GLY A 205 -12.32 9.06 -11.21
C GLY A 205 -12.08 7.74 -10.50
N ILE A 206 -13.06 7.30 -9.73
CA ILE A 206 -12.95 6.08 -8.90
C ILE A 206 -12.69 4.83 -9.76
N LEU A 207 -13.28 4.75 -10.95
CA LEU A 207 -13.05 3.62 -11.85
C LEU A 207 -11.62 3.56 -12.37
N PHE A 208 -11.04 4.71 -12.72
CA PHE A 208 -9.65 4.80 -13.15
C PHE A 208 -8.68 4.48 -12.00
N MET A 209 -8.99 4.91 -10.78
CA MET A 209 -8.24 4.52 -9.58
C MET A 209 -8.27 2.99 -9.36
N ASN A 210 -9.44 2.37 -9.45
CA ASN A 210 -9.59 0.93 -9.32
C ASN A 210 -8.79 0.17 -10.37
N ASN A 211 -8.83 0.62 -11.62
CA ASN A 211 -8.07 0.02 -12.69
C ASN A 211 -6.55 0.19 -12.50
N ALA A 212 -6.11 1.35 -12.00
CA ALA A 212 -4.70 1.63 -11.71
C ALA A 212 -4.09 0.65 -10.69
N PHE A 213 -4.85 0.18 -9.68
CA PHE A 213 -4.40 -0.88 -8.77
C PHE A 213 -4.06 -2.17 -9.51
N THR A 214 -4.86 -2.54 -10.50
CA THR A 214 -4.63 -3.75 -11.31
C THR A 214 -3.46 -3.55 -12.26
N GLU A 215 -3.39 -2.42 -12.94
CA GLU A 215 -2.30 -2.08 -13.87
C GLU A 215 -0.94 -2.07 -13.14
N ALA A 216 -0.85 -1.41 -11.99
CA ALA A 216 0.36 -1.39 -11.17
C ALA A 216 0.76 -2.80 -10.71
N SER A 217 -0.20 -3.61 -10.23
CA SER A 217 0.06 -4.98 -9.79
C SER A 217 0.57 -5.87 -10.92
N GLN A 218 -0.03 -5.79 -12.10
CA GLN A 218 0.37 -6.57 -13.27
C GLN A 218 1.73 -6.12 -13.80
N SER A 219 1.98 -4.82 -13.85
CA SER A 219 3.27 -4.24 -14.24
C SER A 219 4.38 -4.70 -13.31
N ASP A 220 4.20 -4.59 -12.01
CA ASP A 220 5.17 -5.05 -11.01
C ASP A 220 5.45 -6.55 -11.16
N PHE A 221 4.42 -7.36 -11.31
CA PHE A 221 4.56 -8.80 -11.45
C PHE A 221 5.32 -9.18 -12.74
N ALA A 222 5.02 -8.51 -13.85
CA ALA A 222 5.63 -8.78 -15.15
C ALA A 222 7.08 -8.28 -15.26
N THR A 223 7.44 -7.20 -14.57
CA THR A 223 8.74 -6.54 -14.68
C THR A 223 9.68 -6.85 -13.52
N LEU A 224 9.23 -6.65 -12.28
CA LEU A 224 10.10 -6.75 -11.10
C LEU A 224 10.47 -8.19 -10.77
N VAL A 225 9.55 -9.15 -10.92
CA VAL A 225 9.84 -10.55 -10.59
C VAL A 225 10.95 -11.12 -11.48
N PRO A 226 10.95 -10.98 -12.83
CA PRO A 226 12.06 -11.41 -13.67
C PRO A 226 13.39 -10.70 -13.38
N ILE A 227 13.35 -9.37 -13.16
CA ILE A 227 14.55 -8.59 -12.78
C ILE A 227 15.14 -9.12 -11.49
N MET A 228 14.31 -9.37 -10.50
CA MET A 228 14.72 -9.92 -9.21
C MET A 228 15.37 -11.29 -9.36
N PHE A 229 14.77 -12.20 -10.13
CA PHE A 229 15.38 -13.50 -10.43
C PHE A 229 16.78 -13.35 -11.02
N LEU A 230 16.95 -12.43 -11.98
CA LEU A 230 18.24 -12.16 -12.60
C LEU A 230 19.25 -11.62 -11.58
N VAL A 231 18.88 -10.62 -10.79
CA VAL A 231 19.76 -10.00 -9.77
C VAL A 231 20.21 -11.04 -8.75
N ILE A 232 19.29 -11.84 -8.23
CA ILE A 232 19.61 -12.86 -7.23
C ILE A 232 20.48 -13.97 -7.85
N LEU A 233 20.16 -14.42 -9.07
CA LEU A 233 20.96 -15.42 -9.77
C LEU A 233 22.40 -14.96 -9.94
N VAL A 234 22.60 -13.70 -10.37
CA VAL A 234 23.93 -13.10 -10.53
C VAL A 234 24.63 -12.98 -9.17
N LEU A 235 23.98 -12.46 -8.15
CA LEU A 235 24.56 -12.30 -6.81
C LEU A 235 24.98 -13.63 -6.21
N VAL A 236 24.12 -14.64 -6.22
CA VAL A 236 24.43 -15.97 -5.69
C VAL A 236 25.53 -16.63 -6.53
N GLY A 237 25.43 -16.55 -7.86
CA GLY A 237 26.43 -17.12 -8.78
C GLY A 237 27.83 -16.53 -8.56
N LEU A 238 27.95 -15.20 -8.44
CA LEU A 238 29.21 -14.50 -8.20
C LEU A 238 29.77 -14.78 -6.80
N SER A 239 28.90 -14.86 -5.79
CA SER A 239 29.30 -15.07 -4.41
C SER A 239 29.75 -16.48 -4.13
N VAL A 240 29.01 -17.48 -4.61
CA VAL A 240 29.25 -18.90 -4.36
C VAL A 240 30.19 -19.53 -5.39
N ARG A 241 30.17 -19.03 -6.61
CA ARG A 241 31.00 -19.51 -7.74
C ARG A 241 30.91 -21.01 -8.02
N VAL A 242 29.76 -21.62 -7.73
CA VAL A 242 29.47 -23.03 -7.97
C VAL A 242 28.13 -23.14 -8.68
N ILE A 243 28.15 -23.37 -10.00
CA ILE A 243 26.97 -23.42 -10.87
C ILE A 243 25.92 -24.40 -10.34
N SER A 244 26.33 -25.61 -9.94
CA SER A 244 25.39 -26.62 -9.42
C SER A 244 24.69 -26.17 -8.13
N GLY A 245 25.39 -25.42 -7.26
CA GLY A 245 24.81 -24.84 -6.06
C GLY A 245 23.81 -23.73 -6.42
N THR A 246 24.14 -22.89 -7.38
CA THR A 246 23.26 -21.82 -7.88
C THR A 246 21.98 -22.38 -8.50
N ILE A 247 22.09 -23.46 -9.34
CA ILE A 247 20.92 -24.14 -9.92
C ILE A 247 20.04 -24.76 -8.82
N ALA A 248 20.64 -25.45 -7.84
CA ALA A 248 19.88 -26.02 -6.73
C ALA A 248 19.14 -24.94 -5.91
N THR A 249 19.78 -23.81 -5.65
CA THR A 249 19.16 -22.63 -4.99
C THR A 249 18.00 -22.10 -5.83
N LEU A 250 18.18 -21.92 -7.13
CA LEU A 250 17.15 -21.43 -8.03
C LEU A 250 15.91 -22.34 -8.04
N LEU A 251 16.09 -23.66 -8.07
CA LEU A 251 14.97 -24.62 -8.01
C LEU A 251 14.20 -24.51 -6.69
N VAL A 252 14.92 -24.38 -5.57
CA VAL A 252 14.27 -24.19 -4.26
C VAL A 252 13.46 -22.89 -4.22
N ILE A 253 14.01 -21.81 -4.77
CA ILE A 253 13.32 -20.52 -4.87
C ILE A 253 12.02 -20.65 -5.67
N ILE A 254 12.11 -21.18 -6.89
CA ILE A 254 10.94 -21.35 -7.77
C ILE A 254 9.86 -22.18 -7.08
N PHE A 255 10.25 -23.30 -6.46
CA PHE A 255 9.29 -24.18 -5.78
C PHE A 255 8.70 -23.54 -4.51
N ALA A 256 9.47 -22.73 -3.79
CA ALA A 256 8.96 -21.98 -2.63
C ALA A 256 7.91 -20.95 -3.05
N ILE A 257 8.18 -20.18 -4.11
CA ILE A 257 7.26 -19.18 -4.64
C ILE A 257 5.98 -19.83 -5.15
N ILE A 258 6.10 -20.82 -6.03
CA ILE A 258 4.93 -21.50 -6.62
C ILE A 258 4.08 -22.15 -5.53
N SER A 259 4.71 -22.72 -4.51
CA SER A 259 3.99 -23.32 -3.39
C SER A 259 3.30 -22.26 -2.53
N ALA A 260 3.95 -21.13 -2.23
CA ALA A 260 3.34 -20.04 -1.47
C ALA A 260 2.12 -19.46 -2.22
N MET A 261 2.27 -19.17 -3.50
CA MET A 261 1.19 -18.67 -4.35
C MET A 261 0.04 -19.68 -4.46
N GLY A 262 0.37 -20.97 -4.66
CA GLY A 262 -0.65 -22.01 -4.75
C GLY A 262 -1.38 -22.24 -3.43
N LEU A 263 -0.69 -22.26 -2.30
CA LEU A 263 -1.32 -22.33 -0.97
C LEU A 263 -2.24 -21.14 -0.72
N ALA A 264 -1.81 -19.93 -1.11
CA ALA A 264 -2.64 -18.73 -1.02
C ALA A 264 -3.95 -18.87 -1.82
N GLY A 265 -3.87 -19.41 -3.04
CA GLY A 265 -5.06 -19.70 -3.86
C GLY A 265 -5.99 -20.73 -3.23
N TRP A 266 -5.44 -21.79 -2.60
CA TRP A 266 -6.25 -22.78 -1.86
C TRP A 266 -6.98 -22.19 -0.66
N VAL A 267 -6.45 -21.16 -0.03
CA VAL A 267 -7.07 -20.46 1.11
C VAL A 267 -8.01 -19.33 0.66
N GLY A 268 -8.06 -19.03 -0.65
CA GLY A 268 -8.94 -18.02 -1.22
C GLY A 268 -8.41 -16.59 -1.09
N ILE A 269 -7.10 -16.39 -0.90
CA ILE A 269 -6.49 -15.07 -0.89
C ILE A 269 -6.51 -14.47 -2.30
N LYS A 270 -7.00 -13.23 -2.41
CA LYS A 270 -6.97 -12.45 -3.65
C LYS A 270 -5.64 -11.70 -3.79
N LEU A 271 -5.19 -11.54 -5.02
CA LEU A 271 -4.00 -10.74 -5.31
C LEU A 271 -4.37 -9.26 -5.37
N SER A 272 -3.63 -8.47 -4.61
CA SER A 272 -3.69 -7.01 -4.54
C SER A 272 -2.28 -6.45 -4.74
N PRO A 273 -2.08 -5.14 -4.95
CA PRO A 273 -0.74 -4.57 -5.11
C PRO A 273 0.24 -4.97 -4.00
N PRO A 274 -0.10 -4.93 -2.69
CA PRO A 274 0.79 -5.44 -1.66
C PRO A 274 1.13 -6.93 -1.81
N THR A 275 0.12 -7.79 -2.05
CA THR A 275 0.34 -9.25 -2.16
C THR A 275 1.07 -9.65 -3.43
N ALA A 276 1.03 -8.84 -4.50
CA ALA A 276 1.81 -9.03 -5.72
C ALA A 276 3.33 -9.01 -5.46
N SER A 277 3.78 -8.39 -4.36
CA SER A 277 5.18 -8.40 -3.92
C SER A 277 5.64 -9.71 -3.25
N THR A 278 4.72 -10.62 -2.94
CA THR A 278 5.03 -11.91 -2.25
C THR A 278 6.15 -12.72 -2.94
N PRO A 279 6.15 -12.93 -4.27
CA PRO A 279 7.23 -13.68 -4.92
C PRO A 279 8.61 -13.12 -4.62
N THR A 280 8.75 -11.80 -4.65
CA THR A 280 9.97 -11.06 -4.37
C THR A 280 10.46 -11.31 -2.93
N MET A 281 9.56 -11.23 -1.96
CA MET A 281 9.89 -11.46 -0.55
C MET A 281 10.24 -12.93 -0.26
N VAL A 282 9.46 -13.88 -0.76
CA VAL A 282 9.72 -15.31 -0.60
C VAL A 282 11.05 -15.70 -1.23
N MET A 283 11.37 -15.15 -2.41
CA MET A 283 12.63 -15.37 -3.12
C MET A 283 13.83 -15.00 -2.26
N THR A 284 13.81 -13.80 -1.66
CA THR A 284 14.91 -13.30 -0.83
C THR A 284 15.15 -14.19 0.40
N MET A 285 14.06 -14.64 1.06
CA MET A 285 14.16 -15.53 2.22
C MET A 285 14.67 -16.93 1.85
N ALA A 286 14.18 -17.51 0.75
CA ALA A 286 14.61 -18.83 0.29
C ALA A 286 16.11 -18.83 -0.10
N VAL A 287 16.62 -17.73 -0.67
CA VAL A 287 18.06 -17.55 -0.93
C VAL A 287 18.85 -17.62 0.35
N ALA A 288 18.46 -16.89 1.39
CA ALA A 288 19.17 -16.86 2.66
C ALA A 288 19.33 -18.27 3.25
N HIS A 289 18.25 -19.06 3.30
CA HIS A 289 18.27 -20.44 3.77
C HIS A 289 19.25 -21.32 2.99
N CYS A 290 19.22 -21.25 1.66
CA CYS A 290 20.10 -22.06 0.79
C CYS A 290 21.56 -21.64 0.90
N VAL A 291 21.85 -20.32 0.94
CA VAL A 291 23.21 -19.80 0.98
C VAL A 291 23.93 -20.21 2.27
N HIS A 292 23.27 -20.19 3.42
CA HIS A 292 23.84 -20.66 4.69
C HIS A 292 24.27 -22.13 4.63
N VAL A 293 23.42 -23.01 4.09
CA VAL A 293 23.74 -24.42 3.91
C VAL A 293 24.86 -24.62 2.91
N LEU A 294 24.80 -23.89 1.77
CA LEU A 294 25.75 -24.04 0.67
C LEU A 294 27.15 -23.55 1.05
N ILE A 295 27.30 -22.39 1.67
CA ILE A 295 28.61 -21.85 2.06
C ILE A 295 29.27 -22.77 3.09
N ASN A 296 28.56 -23.24 4.12
CA ASN A 296 29.11 -24.18 5.08
C ASN A 296 29.45 -25.52 4.48
N PHE A 297 28.64 -26.02 3.52
CA PHE A 297 28.98 -27.22 2.77
C PHE A 297 30.30 -27.06 2.01
N LEU A 298 30.49 -25.95 1.28
CA LEU A 298 31.70 -25.67 0.51
C LEU A 298 32.93 -25.46 1.42
N GLN A 299 32.77 -24.87 2.58
CA GLN A 299 33.86 -24.73 3.57
C GLN A 299 34.32 -26.09 4.13
N SER A 300 33.39 -27.02 4.30
CA SER A 300 33.65 -28.37 4.78
C SER A 300 34.13 -29.33 3.69
N TYR A 301 33.76 -29.09 2.43
CA TYR A 301 34.05 -29.99 1.32
C TYR A 301 35.47 -29.78 0.78
N ARG A 302 36.37 -30.70 1.13
CA ARG A 302 37.79 -30.71 0.72
C ARG A 302 38.07 -31.87 -0.23
N PRO A 303 39.17 -31.83 -1.05
CA PRO A 303 39.51 -32.90 -1.98
C PRO A 303 39.70 -34.28 -1.35
N SER A 304 40.09 -34.33 -0.05
CA SER A 304 40.30 -35.57 0.71
C SER A 304 39.06 -36.03 1.48
N GLN A 305 37.95 -35.31 1.43
CA GLN A 305 36.74 -35.58 2.23
C GLN A 305 35.58 -36.02 1.38
N ASP A 306 34.80 -37.01 1.87
CA ASP A 306 33.58 -37.46 1.20
C ASP A 306 32.52 -36.34 1.16
N LYS A 307 31.86 -36.18 0.02
CA LYS A 307 30.78 -35.22 -0.21
C LYS A 307 29.64 -35.39 0.79
N ALA A 308 29.30 -36.62 1.14
CA ALA A 308 28.25 -36.94 2.10
C ALA A 308 28.60 -36.48 3.53
N GLN A 309 29.87 -36.61 3.93
CA GLN A 309 30.34 -36.13 5.22
C GLN A 309 30.31 -34.60 5.30
N ALA A 310 30.76 -33.91 4.25
CA ALA A 310 30.72 -32.46 4.19
C ALA A 310 29.28 -31.93 4.27
N LEU A 311 28.33 -32.57 3.59
CA LEU A 311 26.90 -32.21 3.66
C LEU A 311 26.31 -32.45 5.05
N THR A 312 26.63 -33.61 5.68
CA THR A 312 26.20 -33.92 7.04
C THR A 312 26.69 -32.89 8.05
N GLU A 313 27.95 -32.46 7.93
CA GLU A 313 28.49 -31.40 8.80
C GLU A 313 27.82 -30.06 8.55
N SER A 314 27.57 -29.68 7.31
CA SER A 314 26.83 -28.47 6.97
C SER A 314 25.41 -28.47 7.58
N LEU A 315 24.67 -29.58 7.45
CA LEU A 315 23.34 -29.71 8.05
C LEU A 315 23.39 -29.69 9.58
N ARG A 316 24.41 -30.33 10.20
CA ARG A 316 24.61 -30.30 11.64
C ARG A 316 24.82 -28.89 12.18
N ILE A 317 25.47 -28.05 11.39
CA ILE A 317 25.80 -26.66 11.76
C ILE A 317 24.59 -25.72 11.56
N ASN A 318 23.80 -25.90 10.48
CA ASN A 318 22.82 -24.92 10.04
C ASN A 318 21.36 -25.30 10.32
N MET A 319 21.03 -26.57 10.51
CA MET A 319 19.63 -27.00 10.62
C MET A 319 18.87 -26.31 11.77
N GLN A 320 19.51 -26.17 12.94
CA GLN A 320 18.88 -25.48 14.08
C GLN A 320 18.81 -23.96 13.87
N PRO A 321 19.89 -23.24 13.51
CA PRO A 321 19.79 -21.81 13.22
C PRO A 321 18.77 -21.49 12.14
N VAL A 322 18.80 -22.15 10.98
CA VAL A 322 17.85 -21.90 9.87
C VAL A 322 16.40 -22.20 10.28
N PHE A 323 16.15 -23.21 11.12
CA PHE A 323 14.80 -23.44 11.68
C PHE A 323 14.33 -22.27 12.53
N ILE A 324 15.20 -21.77 13.40
CA ILE A 324 14.84 -20.67 14.31
C ILE A 324 14.59 -19.39 13.52
N THR A 325 15.46 -19.07 12.57
CA THR A 325 15.32 -17.88 11.75
C THR A 325 14.07 -17.96 10.88
N SER A 326 13.76 -19.12 10.30
CA SER A 326 12.50 -19.32 9.56
C SER A 326 11.28 -19.14 10.45
N LEU A 327 11.32 -19.65 11.68
CA LEU A 327 10.23 -19.50 12.64
C LEU A 327 10.05 -18.04 13.08
N THR A 328 11.14 -17.36 13.41
CA THR A 328 11.09 -15.93 13.81
C THR A 328 10.66 -15.03 12.66
N THR A 329 11.09 -15.32 11.43
CA THR A 329 10.66 -14.61 10.23
C THR A 329 9.17 -14.84 9.96
N ALA A 330 8.69 -16.09 10.05
CA ALA A 330 7.26 -16.38 9.91
C ALA A 330 6.43 -15.64 10.97
N ILE A 331 6.87 -15.56 12.23
CA ILE A 331 6.20 -14.80 13.29
C ILE A 331 6.21 -13.29 12.96
N GLY A 332 7.31 -12.75 12.47
CA GLY A 332 7.40 -11.36 12.03
C GLY A 332 6.36 -11.04 10.96
N PHE A 333 6.24 -11.87 9.92
CA PHE A 333 5.22 -11.69 8.87
C PHE A 333 3.80 -11.97 9.38
N LEU A 334 3.59 -12.97 10.21
CA LEU A 334 2.28 -13.25 10.82
C LEU A 334 1.81 -12.13 11.77
N SER A 335 2.71 -11.28 12.29
CA SER A 335 2.30 -10.09 13.05
C SER A 335 1.51 -9.09 12.21
N MET A 336 1.62 -9.14 10.87
CA MET A 336 0.81 -8.34 9.96
C MET A 336 -0.69 -8.70 10.03
N ASN A 337 -1.08 -9.83 10.64
CA ASN A 337 -2.49 -10.13 10.93
C ASN A 337 -3.16 -9.15 11.92
N PHE A 338 -2.38 -8.35 12.63
CA PHE A 338 -2.88 -7.23 13.41
C PHE A 338 -3.20 -5.98 12.58
N SER A 339 -2.83 -5.96 11.30
CA SER A 339 -3.17 -4.85 10.40
C SER A 339 -4.67 -4.69 10.24
N ASP A 340 -5.17 -3.46 10.24
CA ASP A 340 -6.56 -3.15 9.89
C ASP A 340 -6.82 -3.27 8.39
N ALA A 341 -5.77 -3.21 7.56
CA ALA A 341 -5.87 -3.36 6.12
C ALA A 341 -5.66 -4.84 5.69
N PRO A 342 -6.70 -5.54 5.19
CA PRO A 342 -6.63 -6.93 4.78
C PRO A 342 -5.49 -7.30 3.82
N PRO A 343 -5.12 -6.48 2.79
CA PRO A 343 -4.02 -6.82 1.90
C PRO A 343 -2.68 -7.05 2.59
N PHE A 344 -2.42 -6.37 3.71
CA PHE A 344 -1.21 -6.62 4.48
C PHE A 344 -1.29 -7.88 5.34
N ARG A 345 -2.48 -8.24 5.85
CA ARG A 345 -2.69 -9.56 6.50
C ARG A 345 -2.40 -10.68 5.51
N ASP A 346 -2.94 -10.57 4.31
CA ASP A 346 -2.77 -11.54 3.23
C ASP A 346 -1.30 -11.64 2.80
N LEU A 347 -0.61 -10.50 2.61
CA LEU A 347 0.82 -10.47 2.36
C LEU A 347 1.60 -11.21 3.45
N GLY A 348 1.33 -10.90 4.71
CA GLY A 348 1.99 -11.55 5.85
C GLY A 348 1.78 -13.06 5.86
N ASN A 349 0.56 -13.52 5.62
CA ASN A 349 0.22 -14.94 5.55
C ASN A 349 0.89 -15.64 4.36
N MET A 350 0.86 -15.04 3.17
CA MET A 350 1.49 -15.59 1.97
C MET A 350 3.00 -15.72 2.13
N VAL A 351 3.66 -14.67 2.66
CA VAL A 351 5.11 -14.72 2.90
C VAL A 351 5.46 -15.74 3.99
N ALA A 352 4.68 -15.85 5.06
CA ALA A 352 4.88 -16.85 6.09
C ALA A 352 4.78 -18.29 5.52
N MET A 353 3.78 -18.57 4.67
CA MET A 353 3.67 -19.84 3.93
C MET A 353 4.93 -20.08 3.07
N GLY A 354 5.41 -19.05 2.39
CA GLY A 354 6.62 -19.11 1.57
C GLY A 354 7.89 -19.37 2.38
N VAL A 355 8.05 -18.74 3.53
CA VAL A 355 9.20 -18.93 4.45
C VAL A 355 9.23 -20.35 5.00
N VAL A 356 8.08 -20.84 5.47
CA VAL A 356 7.98 -22.24 5.99
C VAL A 356 8.29 -23.25 4.88
N THR A 357 7.74 -23.04 3.70
CA THR A 357 8.02 -23.87 2.52
C THR A 357 9.48 -23.80 2.12
N GLY A 358 10.06 -22.60 2.03
CA GLY A 358 11.47 -22.37 1.72
C GLY A 358 12.40 -23.07 2.70
N TYR A 359 12.08 -23.02 4.00
CA TYR A 359 12.78 -23.80 5.02
C TYR A 359 12.72 -25.30 4.75
N LEU A 360 11.53 -25.85 4.57
CA LEU A 360 11.35 -27.29 4.33
C LEU A 360 12.13 -27.74 3.08
N LEU A 361 12.08 -26.97 2.00
CA LEU A 361 12.81 -27.25 0.78
C LEU A 361 14.34 -27.10 0.96
N SER A 362 14.79 -26.12 1.75
CA SER A 362 16.22 -25.90 2.01
C SER A 362 16.89 -27.02 2.83
N VAL A 363 16.13 -27.71 3.67
CA VAL A 363 16.65 -28.84 4.47
C VAL A 363 16.36 -30.20 3.85
N THR A 364 15.45 -30.33 2.89
CA THR A 364 15.09 -31.59 2.23
C THR A 364 15.57 -31.64 0.78
N LEU A 365 14.96 -30.84 -0.09
CA LEU A 365 15.24 -30.83 -1.53
C LEU A 365 16.67 -30.34 -1.84
N PHE A 366 17.07 -29.23 -1.25
CA PHE A 366 18.36 -28.62 -1.53
C PHE A 366 19.54 -29.56 -1.27
N PRO A 367 19.64 -30.23 -0.09
CA PRO A 367 20.69 -31.23 0.15
C PRO A 367 20.61 -32.43 -0.79
N ALA A 368 19.40 -32.90 -1.15
CA ALA A 368 19.24 -33.98 -2.13
C ALA A 368 19.77 -33.59 -3.51
N LEU A 369 19.46 -32.37 -3.97
CA LEU A 369 19.98 -31.82 -5.23
C LEU A 369 21.51 -31.64 -5.19
N ILE A 370 22.06 -31.14 -4.10
CA ILE A 370 23.53 -31.04 -3.93
C ILE A 370 24.19 -32.41 -4.07
N MET A 371 23.58 -33.48 -3.54
CA MET A 371 24.14 -34.83 -3.69
C MET A 371 24.06 -35.40 -5.10
N ILE A 372 23.02 -35.00 -5.86
CA ILE A 372 22.80 -35.49 -7.25
C ILE A 372 23.66 -34.68 -8.23
N LEU A 373 23.73 -33.38 -8.11
CA LEU A 373 24.44 -32.50 -9.04
C LEU A 373 25.95 -32.58 -8.84
N PRO A 374 26.74 -32.41 -9.93
CA PRO A 374 28.20 -32.44 -9.86
C PRO A 374 28.72 -31.17 -9.17
N VAL A 375 29.17 -31.28 -7.92
CA VAL A 375 29.84 -30.20 -7.19
C VAL A 375 31.31 -30.58 -7.00
N LYS A 376 32.22 -29.70 -7.41
CA LYS A 376 33.66 -29.87 -7.20
C LYS A 376 34.10 -29.13 -5.93
N PRO A 377 35.03 -29.70 -5.14
CA PRO A 377 35.60 -29.01 -4.00
C PRO A 377 36.32 -27.71 -4.43
N PRO A 378 36.23 -26.63 -3.65
CA PRO A 378 36.92 -25.37 -3.98
C PRO A 378 38.44 -25.57 -3.97
N LYS A 379 39.13 -24.99 -4.98
CA LYS A 379 40.58 -25.17 -5.16
C LYS A 379 41.48 -24.42 -4.21
N GLN A 380 40.97 -23.35 -3.57
CA GLN A 380 41.76 -22.46 -2.66
C GLN A 380 40.86 -21.91 -1.54
N THR A 381 41.54 -21.43 -0.45
CA THR A 381 40.90 -20.67 0.62
C THR A 381 40.22 -19.43 0.00
N SER A 382 38.94 -19.23 0.24
CA SER A 382 38.19 -18.10 -0.30
C SER A 382 38.80 -16.76 0.17
N LYS A 383 39.04 -15.82 -0.78
CA LYS A 383 39.47 -14.44 -0.43
C LYS A 383 38.47 -13.79 0.53
N GLY A 384 37.19 -14.12 0.45
CA GLY A 384 36.15 -13.66 1.37
C GLY A 384 36.39 -14.12 2.82
N LEU A 385 36.86 -15.36 3.01
CA LEU A 385 37.20 -15.87 4.35
C LEU A 385 38.35 -15.07 4.97
N LEU A 386 39.41 -14.81 4.19
CA LEU A 386 40.55 -13.99 4.65
C LEU A 386 40.11 -12.57 4.99
N PHE A 387 39.22 -11.98 4.18
CA PHE A 387 38.66 -10.66 4.47
C PHE A 387 37.84 -10.67 5.78
N MET A 388 36.98 -11.64 6.01
CA MET A 388 36.19 -11.75 7.23
C MET A 388 37.05 -12.00 8.48
N GLN A 389 38.15 -12.74 8.36
CA GLN A 389 39.13 -12.89 9.45
C GLN A 389 39.80 -11.58 9.78
N ALA A 390 40.28 -10.83 8.78
CA ALA A 390 40.89 -9.51 8.96
C ALA A 390 39.88 -8.52 9.56
N PHE A 391 38.67 -8.51 9.06
CA PHE A 391 37.59 -7.66 9.57
C PHE A 391 37.20 -7.99 11.02
N GLY A 392 37.06 -9.28 11.36
CA GLY A 392 36.80 -9.71 12.73
C GLY A 392 37.93 -9.30 13.69
N ASN A 393 39.22 -9.34 13.25
CA ASN A 393 40.32 -8.84 14.03
C ASN A 393 40.24 -7.32 14.21
N PHE A 394 39.91 -6.56 13.16
CA PHE A 394 39.69 -5.11 13.25
C PHE A 394 38.63 -4.76 14.30
N VAL A 395 37.47 -5.45 14.27
CA VAL A 395 36.37 -5.23 15.23
C VAL A 395 36.82 -5.51 16.67
N VAL A 396 37.55 -6.58 16.89
CA VAL A 396 38.08 -6.93 18.24
C VAL A 396 39.04 -5.87 18.74
N VAL A 397 39.95 -5.39 17.87
CA VAL A 397 40.98 -4.38 18.26
C VAL A 397 40.32 -3.02 18.50
N GLN A 398 39.38 -2.61 17.67
CA GLN A 398 38.74 -1.28 17.73
C GLN A 398 37.45 -1.24 18.56
N ARG A 399 37.12 -2.31 19.30
CA ARG A 399 35.84 -2.51 19.98
C ARG A 399 35.31 -1.31 20.79
N ALA A 400 36.23 -0.62 21.52
CA ALA A 400 35.85 0.52 22.36
C ALA A 400 35.43 1.73 21.51
N ARG A 401 36.18 2.03 20.43
CA ARG A 401 35.86 3.12 19.51
C ARG A 401 34.58 2.83 18.76
N LEU A 402 34.43 1.61 18.21
CA LEU A 402 33.22 1.17 17.46
C LEU A 402 31.98 1.28 18.32
N MET A 403 32.04 0.88 19.58
CA MET A 403 30.89 0.98 20.49
C MET A 403 30.41 2.43 20.67
N TRP A 404 31.34 3.38 20.86
CA TRP A 404 30.98 4.79 21.03
C TRP A 404 30.49 5.43 19.72
N VAL A 405 31.13 5.12 18.60
CA VAL A 405 30.74 5.60 17.28
C VAL A 405 29.32 5.09 16.95
N MET A 406 29.07 3.80 17.16
CA MET A 406 27.73 3.23 16.91
C MET A 406 26.70 3.81 17.86
N LEU A 407 27.01 3.98 19.14
CA LEU A 407 26.07 4.60 20.07
C LEU A 407 25.72 6.04 19.66
N ALA A 408 26.73 6.82 19.25
CA ALA A 408 26.51 8.17 18.75
C ALA A 408 25.64 8.18 17.49
N ALA A 409 25.90 7.27 16.53
CA ALA A 409 25.10 7.14 15.32
C ALA A 409 23.63 6.76 15.64
N VAL A 410 23.43 5.79 16.56
CA VAL A 410 22.08 5.40 17.01
C VAL A 410 21.34 6.58 17.62
N VAL A 411 21.96 7.28 18.57
CA VAL A 411 21.34 8.43 19.24
C VAL A 411 21.01 9.53 18.23
N THR A 412 21.95 9.84 17.33
CA THR A 412 21.74 10.89 16.31
C THR A 412 20.56 10.57 15.42
N LEU A 413 20.46 9.34 14.88
CA LEU A 413 19.36 8.97 13.99
C LEU A 413 18.02 8.88 14.74
N VAL A 414 17.99 8.27 15.91
CA VAL A 414 16.75 8.13 16.72
C VAL A 414 16.14 9.49 17.08
N MET A 415 16.96 10.55 17.23
CA MET A 415 16.45 11.91 17.48
C MET A 415 15.55 12.45 16.35
N PHE A 416 15.64 11.92 15.14
CA PHE A 416 14.78 12.33 14.01
C PHE A 416 13.48 11.53 13.89
N ILE A 417 13.23 10.50 14.72
CA ILE A 417 11.96 9.77 14.69
C ILE A 417 10.74 10.69 14.85
N PRO A 418 10.72 11.69 15.75
CA PRO A 418 9.58 12.60 15.90
C PRO A 418 9.34 13.53 14.70
N ALA A 419 10.27 13.59 13.75
CA ALA A 419 10.08 14.34 12.51
C ALA A 419 9.17 13.62 11.50
N ASN A 420 8.82 12.36 11.77
CA ASN A 420 7.85 11.64 10.95
C ASN A 420 6.43 12.07 11.30
N GLU A 421 5.69 12.49 10.30
CA GLU A 421 4.27 12.79 10.38
C GLU A 421 3.45 11.67 9.75
N LEU A 422 2.30 11.35 10.39
CA LEU A 422 1.35 10.42 9.80
C LEU A 422 0.63 11.13 8.67
N ASN A 423 0.91 10.71 7.44
CA ASN A 423 0.28 11.23 6.26
C ASN A 423 0.10 10.11 5.24
N ASP A 424 -1.11 10.01 4.68
CA ASP A 424 -1.49 8.96 3.76
C ASP A 424 -2.38 9.55 2.67
N GLU A 425 -1.80 9.86 1.54
CA GLU A 425 -2.48 10.44 0.39
C GLU A 425 -2.65 9.35 -0.68
N PHE A 426 -3.87 8.84 -0.85
CA PHE A 426 -4.13 7.66 -1.68
C PHE A 426 -3.86 7.89 -3.19
N VAL A 427 -3.93 9.11 -3.69
CA VAL A 427 -3.53 9.44 -5.07
C VAL A 427 -2.03 9.21 -5.25
N ASN A 428 -1.23 9.48 -4.22
CA ASN A 428 0.21 9.26 -4.19
C ASN A 428 0.62 7.77 -4.04
N TYR A 429 -0.36 6.85 -3.99
CA TYR A 429 -0.05 5.41 -4.05
C TYR A 429 0.47 4.96 -5.42
N PHE A 430 0.29 5.76 -6.45
CA PHE A 430 0.78 5.52 -7.79
C PHE A 430 1.90 6.49 -8.13
N ASP A 431 2.93 6.03 -8.82
CA ASP A 431 3.98 6.90 -9.32
C ASP A 431 3.56 7.59 -10.63
N GLU A 432 4.38 8.54 -11.09
CA GLU A 432 4.10 9.34 -12.29
C GLU A 432 4.17 8.52 -13.61
N THR A 433 4.50 7.22 -13.57
CA THR A 433 4.46 6.33 -14.73
C THR A 433 3.06 5.78 -14.99
N ILE A 434 2.16 5.88 -14.00
CA ILE A 434 0.76 5.50 -14.10
C ILE A 434 -0.05 6.70 -14.56
N GLU A 435 -0.72 6.59 -15.71
CA GLU A 435 -1.51 7.64 -16.35
C GLU A 435 -2.56 8.24 -15.40
N PHE A 436 -3.25 7.41 -14.63
CA PHE A 436 -4.18 7.87 -13.60
C PHE A 436 -3.57 8.93 -12.67
N ARG A 437 -2.29 8.79 -12.30
CA ARG A 437 -1.62 9.73 -11.38
C ARG A 437 -1.39 11.07 -12.05
N THR A 438 -0.79 11.10 -13.22
CA THR A 438 -0.47 12.34 -13.96
C THR A 438 -1.71 13.10 -14.37
N ASP A 439 -2.75 12.39 -14.82
CA ASP A 439 -4.01 13.00 -15.18
C ASP A 439 -4.77 13.53 -13.97
N THR A 440 -4.78 12.78 -12.85
CA THR A 440 -5.41 13.26 -11.60
C THR A 440 -4.71 14.49 -11.04
N ASP A 441 -3.38 14.56 -11.08
CA ASP A 441 -2.62 15.73 -10.67
C ASP A 441 -2.97 16.93 -11.55
N TYR A 442 -2.99 16.76 -12.88
CA TYR A 442 -3.41 17.80 -13.82
C TYR A 442 -4.82 18.31 -13.53
N ILE A 443 -5.77 17.41 -13.31
CA ILE A 443 -7.17 17.74 -13.04
C ILE A 443 -7.32 18.46 -11.70
N THR A 444 -6.56 18.06 -10.70
CA THR A 444 -6.57 18.70 -9.37
C THR A 444 -6.07 20.14 -9.44
N ASP A 445 -5.05 20.39 -10.26
CA ASP A 445 -4.48 21.73 -10.42
C ASP A 445 -5.35 22.67 -11.30
N ASN A 446 -6.18 22.10 -12.19
CA ASN A 446 -6.87 22.89 -13.22
C ASN A 446 -8.39 22.93 -13.12
N LEU A 447 -9.03 21.94 -12.46
CA LEU A 447 -10.49 21.83 -12.42
C LEU A 447 -11.05 21.53 -11.05
N THR A 448 -10.79 20.33 -10.51
CA THR A 448 -11.43 19.84 -9.27
C THR A 448 -10.56 18.82 -8.57
N GLY A 449 -10.66 18.75 -7.23
CA GLY A 449 -9.94 17.76 -6.43
C GLY A 449 -10.64 16.39 -6.43
N MET A 450 -9.84 15.33 -6.35
CA MET A 450 -10.34 13.98 -6.19
C MET A 450 -10.75 13.67 -4.74
N TYR A 451 -10.26 14.45 -3.78
CA TYR A 451 -10.61 14.27 -2.37
C TYR A 451 -12.02 14.78 -2.10
N GLN A 452 -12.85 13.97 -1.45
CA GLN A 452 -14.25 14.27 -1.17
C GLN A 452 -14.63 13.88 0.26
N ILE A 453 -15.57 14.65 0.84
CA ILE A 453 -16.30 14.26 2.03
C ILE A 453 -17.80 14.36 1.70
N SER A 454 -18.53 13.28 1.85
CA SER A 454 -19.97 13.23 1.61
C SER A 454 -20.73 13.05 2.91
N TYR A 455 -21.82 13.76 3.06
CA TYR A 455 -22.72 13.67 4.21
C TYR A 455 -24.12 13.24 3.77
N SER A 456 -24.74 12.35 4.53
CA SER A 456 -26.18 12.11 4.49
C SER A 456 -26.81 12.83 5.66
N LEU A 457 -27.54 13.92 5.38
CA LEU A 457 -28.12 14.81 6.39
C LEU A 457 -29.63 14.57 6.47
N GLY A 458 -30.09 13.99 7.57
CA GLY A 458 -31.50 13.62 7.78
C GLY A 458 -32.37 14.79 8.23
N ALA A 459 -33.56 14.90 7.67
CA ALA A 459 -34.57 15.88 8.08
C ALA A 459 -35.51 15.39 9.20
N GLY A 460 -35.35 14.12 9.64
CA GLY A 460 -36.08 13.56 10.76
C GLY A 460 -37.44 12.93 10.41
N GLU A 461 -38.07 13.30 9.31
CA GLU A 461 -39.36 12.76 8.84
C GLU A 461 -39.44 12.68 7.30
N SER A 462 -40.34 11.87 6.77
CA SER A 462 -40.60 11.79 5.34
C SER A 462 -41.11 13.14 4.80
N GLY A 463 -40.53 13.59 3.67
CA GLY A 463 -40.79 14.91 3.10
C GLY A 463 -40.20 16.08 3.90
N GLY A 464 -39.44 15.81 4.97
CA GLY A 464 -38.87 16.83 5.85
C GLY A 464 -37.79 17.68 5.20
N ILE A 465 -37.20 17.27 4.07
CA ILE A 465 -36.21 18.07 3.32
C ILE A 465 -36.78 19.40 2.79
N SER A 466 -38.10 19.54 2.75
CA SER A 466 -38.76 20.78 2.36
C SER A 466 -39.01 21.74 3.53
N GLU A 467 -38.68 21.36 4.77
CA GLU A 467 -38.84 22.23 5.94
C GLU A 467 -37.88 23.43 5.85
N PRO A 468 -38.36 24.68 5.96
CA PRO A 468 -37.50 25.85 5.87
C PRO A 468 -36.39 25.88 6.92
N VAL A 469 -36.62 25.36 8.12
CA VAL A 469 -35.60 25.28 9.18
C VAL A 469 -34.49 24.27 8.79
N TYR A 470 -34.86 23.14 8.23
CA TYR A 470 -33.89 22.16 7.72
C TYR A 470 -33.04 22.76 6.59
N LEU A 471 -33.69 23.38 5.58
CA LEU A 471 -33.02 23.99 4.45
C LEU A 471 -32.08 25.13 4.89
N ALA A 472 -32.50 25.96 5.87
CA ALA A 472 -31.66 27.03 6.41
C ALA A 472 -30.43 26.47 7.16
N THR A 473 -30.57 25.39 7.91
CA THR A 473 -29.45 24.73 8.61
C THR A 473 -28.51 24.08 7.62
N LEU A 474 -29.04 23.42 6.59
CA LEU A 474 -28.26 22.80 5.50
C LEU A 474 -27.45 23.86 4.75
N GLU A 475 -28.05 25.00 4.40
CA GLU A 475 -27.34 26.11 3.76
C GLU A 475 -26.25 26.70 4.66
N ALA A 476 -26.53 26.90 5.95
CA ALA A 476 -25.53 27.41 6.90
C ALA A 476 -24.33 26.45 7.03
N PHE A 477 -24.57 25.14 6.98
CA PHE A 477 -23.50 24.15 6.99
C PHE A 477 -22.68 24.17 5.70
N ALA A 478 -23.34 24.27 4.54
CA ALA A 478 -22.67 24.42 3.25
C ALA A 478 -21.80 25.69 3.20
N GLU A 479 -22.34 26.81 3.70
CA GLU A 479 -21.62 28.08 3.74
C GLU A 479 -20.42 28.03 4.70
N TRP A 480 -20.56 27.35 5.86
CA TRP A 480 -19.44 27.08 6.74
C TRP A 480 -18.32 26.31 6.05
N TYR A 481 -18.67 25.27 5.23
CA TYR A 481 -17.69 24.53 4.46
C TYR A 481 -17.02 25.37 3.37
N ARG A 482 -17.77 26.20 2.65
CA ARG A 482 -17.22 27.09 1.60
C ARG A 482 -16.15 28.04 2.15
N GLN A 483 -16.18 28.35 3.44
CA GLN A 483 -15.21 29.22 4.14
C GLN A 483 -13.98 28.44 4.65
N GLN A 484 -13.95 27.11 4.58
CA GLN A 484 -12.83 26.35 5.07
C GLN A 484 -11.68 26.31 4.04
N PRO A 485 -10.41 26.38 4.51
CA PRO A 485 -9.27 26.30 3.61
C PRO A 485 -9.20 24.92 2.93
N GLY A 486 -8.88 24.91 1.64
CA GLY A 486 -8.75 23.67 0.85
C GLY A 486 -10.07 23.13 0.29
N VAL A 487 -11.20 23.78 0.56
CA VAL A 487 -12.49 23.44 -0.07
C VAL A 487 -12.58 24.10 -1.44
N LEU A 488 -12.81 23.28 -2.48
CA LEU A 488 -12.98 23.72 -3.86
C LEU A 488 -14.44 23.89 -4.24
N HIS A 489 -15.29 22.94 -3.83
CA HIS A 489 -16.69 22.93 -4.20
C HIS A 489 -17.52 22.30 -3.08
N VAL A 490 -18.75 22.81 -2.93
CA VAL A 490 -19.77 22.23 -2.04
C VAL A 490 -21.06 22.06 -2.83
N GLY A 491 -21.38 20.81 -3.14
CA GLY A 491 -22.62 20.43 -3.79
C GLY A 491 -23.73 20.21 -2.76
N VAL A 492 -24.76 21.02 -2.80
CA VAL A 492 -25.84 21.00 -1.80
C VAL A 492 -27.21 21.22 -2.42
N PHE A 493 -28.20 20.54 -1.90
CA PHE A 493 -29.58 20.61 -2.41
C PHE A 493 -30.18 22.02 -2.35
N THR A 494 -29.77 22.85 -1.39
CA THR A 494 -30.26 24.24 -1.25
C THR A 494 -29.93 25.13 -2.45
N ASP A 495 -28.85 24.85 -3.22
CA ASP A 495 -28.55 25.62 -4.43
C ASP A 495 -29.63 25.41 -5.49
N VAL A 496 -30.17 24.20 -5.63
CA VAL A 496 -31.31 23.90 -6.51
C VAL A 496 -32.54 24.66 -6.03
N MET A 497 -32.84 24.60 -4.73
CA MET A 497 -34.04 25.27 -4.17
C MET A 497 -34.00 26.77 -4.32
N LYS A 498 -32.83 27.41 -4.09
CA LYS A 498 -32.64 28.86 -4.29
C LYS A 498 -32.82 29.26 -5.76
N ARG A 499 -32.29 28.45 -6.69
CA ARG A 499 -32.40 28.69 -8.12
C ARG A 499 -33.87 28.59 -8.59
N VAL A 500 -34.58 27.53 -8.21
CA VAL A 500 -35.98 27.36 -8.58
C VAL A 500 -36.85 28.47 -7.96
N ASN A 501 -36.60 28.83 -6.69
CA ASN A 501 -37.33 29.97 -6.06
C ASN A 501 -37.13 31.28 -6.83
N ARG A 502 -35.92 31.57 -7.27
CA ARG A 502 -35.66 32.74 -8.12
C ARG A 502 -36.42 32.67 -9.45
N ASN A 503 -36.38 31.52 -10.12
CA ASN A 503 -37.07 31.35 -11.40
C ASN A 503 -38.57 31.54 -11.26
N MET A 504 -39.21 31.06 -10.19
CA MET A 504 -40.67 31.24 -9.91
C MET A 504 -41.02 32.71 -9.54
N HIS A 505 -40.05 33.61 -9.52
CA HIS A 505 -40.20 35.05 -9.27
C HIS A 505 -39.53 35.87 -10.38
N ASP A 506 -39.77 35.52 -11.67
CA ASP A 506 -39.26 36.20 -12.85
C ASP A 506 -37.75 36.42 -12.85
N ASP A 507 -36.98 35.45 -12.39
CA ASP A 507 -35.51 35.48 -12.29
C ASP A 507 -34.94 36.67 -11.48
N GLN A 508 -35.74 37.31 -10.62
CA GLN A 508 -35.28 38.41 -9.81
C GLN A 508 -34.22 37.99 -8.81
N PRO A 509 -33.04 38.62 -8.76
CA PRO A 509 -31.93 38.21 -7.87
C PRO A 509 -32.28 38.19 -6.36
N ALA A 510 -33.23 39.04 -5.96
CA ALA A 510 -33.69 39.11 -4.54
C ALA A 510 -34.34 37.79 -4.06
N TRP A 511 -34.81 36.96 -4.99
CA TRP A 511 -35.44 35.68 -4.70
C TRP A 511 -34.49 34.48 -4.79
N TYR A 512 -33.20 34.69 -5.03
CA TYR A 512 -32.19 33.65 -4.88
C TYR A 512 -31.96 33.33 -3.39
N ARG A 513 -32.97 32.74 -2.75
CA ARG A 513 -33.03 32.40 -1.35
C ARG A 513 -33.92 31.18 -1.11
N ILE A 514 -33.82 30.57 0.07
CA ILE A 514 -34.64 29.45 0.47
C ILE A 514 -36.11 29.90 0.55
N PRO A 515 -37.10 29.11 0.05
CA PRO A 515 -38.53 29.36 0.21
C PRO A 515 -38.93 29.45 1.66
N ASP A 516 -39.84 30.40 1.97
CA ASP A 516 -40.25 30.69 3.36
C ASP A 516 -41.27 29.67 3.94
N LEU A 517 -41.96 28.89 3.04
CA LEU A 517 -42.99 27.93 3.39
C LEU A 517 -42.65 26.52 2.93
N ARG A 518 -42.95 25.50 3.78
CA ARG A 518 -42.76 24.07 3.45
C ARG A 518 -43.50 23.63 2.19
N GLU A 519 -44.76 24.02 2.10
CA GLU A 519 -45.62 23.65 0.98
C GLU A 519 -45.10 24.22 -0.34
N LEU A 520 -44.58 25.42 -0.31
CA LEU A 520 -43.99 26.11 -1.46
C LEU A 520 -42.69 25.39 -1.89
N ALA A 521 -41.80 25.08 -0.92
CA ALA A 521 -40.59 24.32 -1.19
C ALA A 521 -40.86 22.95 -1.79
N ALA A 522 -41.89 22.22 -1.25
CA ALA A 522 -42.33 20.92 -1.78
C ALA A 522 -42.88 21.02 -3.19
N GLN A 523 -43.68 22.06 -3.50
CA GLN A 523 -44.23 22.29 -4.85
C GLN A 523 -43.10 22.63 -5.83
N TYR A 524 -42.14 23.44 -5.47
CA TYR A 524 -41.01 23.80 -6.33
C TYR A 524 -40.12 22.59 -6.62
N LEU A 525 -39.90 21.74 -5.61
CA LEU A 525 -39.18 20.49 -5.81
C LEU A 525 -39.90 19.57 -6.77
N LEU A 526 -41.20 19.37 -6.57
CA LEU A 526 -42.02 18.51 -7.45
C LEU A 526 -42.02 19.03 -8.90
N LEU A 527 -42.21 20.35 -9.08
CA LEU A 527 -42.18 20.97 -10.40
C LEU A 527 -40.84 20.75 -11.12
N TYR A 528 -39.74 20.95 -10.39
CA TYR A 528 -38.42 20.75 -10.93
C TYR A 528 -38.14 19.27 -11.27
N GLU A 529 -38.49 18.31 -10.38
CA GLU A 529 -38.34 16.88 -10.62
C GLU A 529 -39.12 16.41 -11.85
N MET A 530 -40.33 16.92 -12.04
CA MET A 530 -41.18 16.58 -13.22
C MET A 530 -40.62 17.16 -14.53
N SER A 531 -39.80 18.19 -14.47
CA SER A 531 -39.22 18.85 -15.64
C SER A 531 -37.88 18.27 -16.05
N LEU A 532 -37.23 17.45 -15.19
CA LEU A 532 -35.93 16.88 -15.48
C LEU A 532 -36.00 15.72 -16.47
N PRO A 533 -35.07 15.63 -17.43
CA PRO A 533 -35.00 14.50 -18.35
C PRO A 533 -34.54 13.22 -17.63
N TYR A 534 -34.85 12.07 -18.25
CA TYR A 534 -34.43 10.78 -17.75
C TYR A 534 -32.93 10.70 -17.56
N GLY A 535 -32.48 10.18 -16.40
CA GLY A 535 -31.08 10.01 -16.02
C GLY A 535 -30.43 11.27 -15.41
N LEU A 536 -31.12 12.42 -15.41
CA LEU A 536 -30.68 13.66 -14.75
C LEU A 536 -31.55 14.03 -13.54
N ASP A 537 -32.21 13.02 -12.94
CA ASP A 537 -33.00 13.15 -11.71
C ASP A 537 -32.16 13.53 -10.48
N LEU A 538 -32.83 13.75 -9.35
CA LEU A 538 -32.18 14.15 -8.09
C LEU A 538 -31.86 12.96 -7.16
N ASN A 539 -31.96 11.71 -7.61
CA ASN A 539 -31.73 10.54 -6.77
C ASN A 539 -30.27 10.42 -6.24
N ASN A 540 -29.36 11.18 -6.80
CA ASN A 540 -27.99 11.33 -6.29
C ASN A 540 -27.87 12.34 -5.13
N GLN A 541 -28.87 13.20 -4.90
CA GLN A 541 -28.88 14.27 -3.89
C GLN A 541 -29.95 14.10 -2.83
N ILE A 542 -31.08 13.49 -3.16
CA ILE A 542 -32.19 13.26 -2.23
C ILE A 542 -32.56 11.79 -2.20
N ASN A 543 -32.93 11.29 -1.03
CA ASN A 543 -33.40 9.91 -0.88
C ASN A 543 -34.88 9.76 -1.30
N LEU A 544 -35.31 8.52 -1.50
CA LEU A 544 -36.61 8.20 -2.09
C LEU A 544 -37.81 8.79 -1.33
N ASP A 545 -37.77 8.78 0.00
CA ASP A 545 -38.86 9.30 0.86
C ASP A 545 -38.69 10.77 1.25
N LYS A 546 -37.68 11.46 0.67
CA LYS A 546 -37.42 12.88 0.91
C LYS A 546 -37.22 13.22 2.38
N SER A 547 -36.59 12.30 3.12
CA SER A 547 -36.25 12.46 4.53
C SER A 547 -34.78 12.82 4.77
N ALA A 548 -33.94 12.81 3.74
CA ALA A 548 -32.52 13.14 3.84
C ALA A 548 -31.99 13.71 2.51
N THR A 549 -30.98 14.58 2.63
CA THR A 549 -30.20 15.05 1.46
C THR A 549 -28.74 14.69 1.59
N ARG A 550 -28.10 14.48 0.45
CA ARG A 550 -26.67 14.32 0.34
C ARG A 550 -26.01 15.67 0.09
N MET A 551 -24.93 15.93 0.81
CA MET A 551 -24.03 17.06 0.58
C MET A 551 -22.63 16.53 0.28
N ASP A 552 -22.04 16.97 -0.81
CA ASP A 552 -20.70 16.58 -1.25
C ASP A 552 -19.75 17.76 -1.19
N VAL A 553 -18.60 17.59 -0.55
CA VAL A 553 -17.54 18.59 -0.43
C VAL A 553 -16.32 18.10 -1.17
N SER A 554 -15.92 18.79 -2.24
CA SER A 554 -14.68 18.50 -2.98
C SER A 554 -13.53 19.34 -2.41
N LEU A 555 -12.38 18.71 -2.25
CA LEU A 555 -11.22 19.27 -1.56
C LEU A 555 -9.97 19.21 -2.44
N LEU A 556 -9.06 20.14 -2.23
CA LEU A 556 -7.67 19.99 -2.63
C LEU A 556 -7.04 18.78 -1.93
N SER A 557 -5.89 18.34 -2.41
CA SER A 557 -5.08 17.32 -1.71
C SER A 557 -4.69 17.85 -0.32
N LEU A 558 -5.30 17.27 0.71
CA LEU A 558 -5.05 17.59 2.12
C LEU A 558 -4.35 16.42 2.78
N SER A 559 -3.47 16.71 3.75
CA SER A 559 -2.88 15.67 4.58
C SER A 559 -3.95 14.97 5.43
N THR A 560 -3.68 13.72 5.79
CA THR A 560 -4.56 12.94 6.69
C THR A 560 -4.96 13.71 7.94
N ASN A 561 -4.00 14.41 8.58
CA ASN A 561 -4.27 15.18 9.79
C ASN A 561 -5.20 16.39 9.53
N GLN A 562 -5.00 17.10 8.42
CA GLN A 562 -5.85 18.22 8.02
C GLN A 562 -7.27 17.76 7.71
N LEU A 563 -7.41 16.62 7.03
CA LEU A 563 -8.68 16.03 6.64
C LEU A 563 -9.49 15.60 7.88
N LEU A 564 -8.87 14.85 8.81
CA LEU A 564 -9.51 14.41 10.05
C LEU A 564 -9.86 15.60 10.97
N ALA A 565 -9.01 16.63 11.00
CA ALA A 565 -9.29 17.85 11.74
C ALA A 565 -10.46 18.66 11.14
N LEU A 566 -10.57 18.69 9.81
CA LEU A 566 -11.69 19.32 9.11
C LEU A 566 -13.01 18.60 9.43
N GLU A 567 -13.01 17.26 9.32
CA GLU A 567 -14.18 16.42 9.62
C GLU A 567 -14.60 16.55 11.08
N SER A 568 -13.66 16.56 12.03
CA SER A 568 -13.97 16.78 13.46
C SER A 568 -14.65 18.13 13.72
N ARG A 569 -14.16 19.22 13.11
CA ARG A 569 -14.79 20.54 13.22
C ARG A 569 -16.19 20.57 12.58
N ALA A 570 -16.37 19.82 11.48
CA ALA A 570 -17.69 19.73 10.84
C ALA A 570 -18.70 18.98 11.73
N GLN A 571 -18.29 17.90 12.38
CA GLN A 571 -19.14 17.20 13.36
C GLN A 571 -19.46 18.08 14.56
N GLU A 572 -18.50 18.81 15.11
CA GLU A 572 -18.72 19.79 16.19
C GLU A 572 -19.74 20.84 15.77
N TRP A 573 -19.59 21.39 14.55
CA TRP A 573 -20.53 22.39 14.02
C TRP A 573 -21.96 21.82 13.91
N LEU A 574 -22.12 20.58 13.40
CA LEU A 574 -23.43 19.92 13.30
C LEU A 574 -24.04 19.67 14.69
N HIS A 575 -23.24 19.26 15.67
CA HIS A 575 -23.71 19.04 17.03
C HIS A 575 -24.18 20.32 17.71
N GLU A 576 -23.55 21.47 17.42
CA GLU A 576 -23.89 22.77 18.03
C GLU A 576 -25.07 23.48 17.34
N ASN A 577 -25.22 23.30 16.00
CA ASN A 577 -26.09 24.15 15.19
C ASN A 577 -27.24 23.38 14.49
N ALA A 578 -27.19 22.06 14.45
CA ALA A 578 -28.15 21.26 13.71
C ALA A 578 -28.99 20.34 14.60
N GLN A 579 -30.16 19.93 14.10
CA GLN A 579 -30.98 18.91 14.73
C GLN A 579 -30.27 17.57 14.81
N SER A 580 -30.58 16.74 15.79
CA SER A 580 -29.94 15.43 15.98
C SER A 580 -30.09 14.49 14.77
N SER A 581 -31.16 14.63 13.96
CA SER A 581 -31.35 13.91 12.71
C SER A 581 -30.31 14.24 11.64
N MET A 582 -29.70 15.42 11.70
CA MET A 582 -28.64 15.85 10.78
C MET A 582 -27.23 15.45 11.27
N HIS A 583 -27.10 14.90 12.49
CA HIS A 583 -25.80 14.48 12.99
C HIS A 583 -25.33 13.25 12.21
N GLY A 584 -24.25 13.39 11.46
CA GLY A 584 -23.63 12.34 10.67
C GLY A 584 -22.14 12.54 10.54
N SER A 585 -21.40 11.47 10.31
CA SER A 585 -19.98 11.52 9.96
C SER A 585 -19.81 11.64 8.47
N GLY A 586 -18.74 12.31 8.05
CA GLY A 586 -18.32 12.31 6.65
C GLY A 586 -17.99 10.90 6.17
N ALA A 587 -18.51 10.52 5.00
CA ALA A 587 -18.30 9.21 4.39
C ALA A 587 -17.81 9.38 2.96
N SER A 588 -16.70 8.74 2.62
CA SER A 588 -16.13 8.70 1.26
C SER A 588 -14.92 7.78 1.23
N PRO A 589 -14.41 7.38 0.07
CA PRO A 589 -13.11 6.71 -0.03
C PRO A 589 -11.99 7.52 0.65
N THR A 590 -11.98 8.83 0.49
CA THR A 590 -11.02 9.75 1.13
C THR A 590 -11.02 9.60 2.66
N MET A 591 -12.20 9.62 3.28
CA MET A 591 -12.34 9.45 4.72
C MET A 591 -11.95 8.05 5.19
N MET A 592 -12.27 7.03 4.38
CA MET A 592 -11.88 5.65 4.66
C MET A 592 -10.36 5.51 4.73
N PHE A 593 -9.63 6.03 3.73
CA PHE A 593 -8.16 6.00 3.73
C PHE A 593 -7.54 6.85 4.84
N ALA A 594 -8.09 8.01 5.15
CA ALA A 594 -7.60 8.84 6.25
C ALA A 594 -7.70 8.14 7.62
N HIS A 595 -8.82 7.49 7.89
CA HIS A 595 -9.02 6.78 9.16
C HIS A 595 -8.23 5.47 9.28
N ILE A 596 -8.07 4.71 8.16
CA ILE A 596 -7.37 3.42 8.23
C ILE A 596 -5.89 3.59 8.52
N GLY A 597 -5.24 4.64 7.97
CA GLY A 597 -3.83 4.92 8.23
C GLY A 597 -3.56 5.06 9.73
N TYR A 598 -4.34 5.89 10.41
CA TYR A 598 -4.20 6.10 11.85
C TYR A 598 -4.45 4.83 12.68
N ARG A 599 -5.53 4.09 12.39
CA ARG A 599 -5.86 2.86 13.12
C ARG A 599 -4.83 1.77 12.87
N ASN A 600 -4.36 1.62 11.64
CA ASN A 600 -3.40 0.59 11.29
C ASN A 600 -2.06 0.78 12.02
N VAL A 601 -1.57 2.01 12.14
CA VAL A 601 -0.36 2.28 12.92
C VAL A 601 -0.51 1.79 14.37
N ARG A 602 -1.64 2.06 15.01
CA ARG A 602 -1.92 1.64 16.39
C ARG A 602 -2.00 0.12 16.52
N SER A 603 -2.72 -0.53 15.63
CA SER A 603 -2.88 -2.00 15.61
C SER A 603 -1.56 -2.71 15.33
N MET A 604 -0.77 -2.18 14.40
CA MET A 604 0.54 -2.74 14.05
C MET A 604 1.58 -2.56 15.17
N LEU A 605 1.51 -1.50 15.95
CA LEU A 605 2.35 -1.37 17.16
C LEU A 605 2.09 -2.51 18.13
N LEU A 606 0.81 -2.88 18.38
CA LEU A 606 0.47 -4.03 19.22
C LEU A 606 1.00 -5.34 18.63
N GLY A 607 0.78 -5.57 17.34
CA GLY A 607 1.30 -6.74 16.63
C GLY A 607 2.83 -6.86 16.71
N THR A 608 3.53 -5.74 16.56
CA THR A 608 4.99 -5.67 16.67
C THR A 608 5.48 -6.02 18.08
N VAL A 609 4.83 -5.52 19.12
CA VAL A 609 5.17 -5.85 20.52
C VAL A 609 4.97 -7.34 20.79
N ILE A 610 3.86 -7.92 20.33
CA ILE A 610 3.59 -9.37 20.48
C ILE A 610 4.65 -10.17 19.73
N ALA A 611 4.97 -9.82 18.48
CA ALA A 611 6.03 -10.48 17.71
C ALA A 611 7.38 -10.40 18.42
N LEU A 612 7.75 -9.22 18.93
CA LEU A 612 8.99 -8.99 19.67
C LEU A 612 9.08 -9.91 20.92
N VAL A 613 7.99 -10.02 21.68
CA VAL A 613 7.93 -10.88 22.87
C VAL A 613 8.08 -12.36 22.45
N LEU A 614 7.35 -12.82 21.43
CA LEU A 614 7.41 -14.20 20.96
C LEU A 614 8.81 -14.54 20.42
N ILE A 615 9.38 -13.68 19.58
CA ILE A 615 10.73 -13.85 19.04
C ILE A 615 11.75 -13.90 20.18
N SER A 616 11.64 -12.99 21.16
CA SER A 616 12.53 -12.95 22.32
C SER A 616 12.46 -14.22 23.16
N MET A 617 11.25 -14.75 23.38
CA MET A 617 11.07 -16.04 24.08
C MET A 617 11.75 -17.19 23.33
N ILE A 618 11.59 -17.26 22.00
CA ILE A 618 12.23 -18.28 21.17
C ILE A 618 13.76 -18.16 21.28
N LEU A 619 14.30 -16.95 21.22
CA LEU A 619 15.76 -16.72 21.34
C LEU A 619 16.29 -17.10 22.72
N ILE A 620 15.61 -16.72 23.81
CA ILE A 620 15.96 -17.12 25.18
C ILE A 620 16.00 -18.64 25.31
N PHE A 621 14.95 -19.33 24.83
CA PHE A 621 14.84 -20.78 24.89
C PHE A 621 15.94 -21.47 24.08
N THR A 622 16.17 -20.99 22.87
CA THR A 622 17.15 -21.57 21.94
C THR A 622 18.58 -21.37 22.38
N LEU A 623 18.91 -20.13 22.78
CA LEU A 623 20.26 -19.79 23.27
C LEU A 623 20.49 -20.32 24.69
N ARG A 624 19.44 -20.86 25.34
CA ARG A 624 19.49 -21.34 26.72
C ARG A 624 20.14 -20.34 27.68
N SER A 625 19.83 -19.06 27.46
CA SER A 625 20.42 -17.96 28.23
C SER A 625 19.50 -16.75 28.18
N LEU A 626 18.88 -16.43 29.32
CA LEU A 626 18.09 -15.21 29.47
C LEU A 626 18.92 -13.96 29.11
N LYS A 627 20.18 -13.92 29.56
CA LYS A 627 21.08 -12.80 29.32
C LYS A 627 21.39 -12.58 27.85
N MET A 628 21.63 -13.64 27.07
CA MET A 628 21.92 -13.52 25.65
C MET A 628 20.63 -13.23 24.84
N GLY A 629 19.50 -13.79 25.24
CA GLY A 629 18.22 -13.50 24.61
C GLY A 629 17.78 -12.03 24.81
N THR A 630 18.00 -11.47 26.00
CA THR A 630 17.72 -10.02 26.22
C THR A 630 18.73 -9.12 25.51
N LEU A 631 20.00 -9.52 25.44
CA LEU A 631 21.02 -8.76 24.72
C LEU A 631 20.76 -8.71 23.20
N SER A 632 20.17 -9.78 22.63
CA SER A 632 19.81 -9.83 21.21
C SER A 632 18.70 -8.85 20.81
N LEU A 633 17.92 -8.31 21.76
CA LEU A 633 16.93 -7.28 21.49
C LEU A 633 17.56 -5.99 20.94
N ILE A 634 18.77 -5.65 21.41
CA ILE A 634 19.45 -4.42 20.98
C ILE A 634 19.71 -4.42 19.46
N PRO A 635 20.44 -5.40 18.88
CA PRO A 635 20.70 -5.42 17.45
C PRO A 635 19.43 -5.68 16.62
N ASN A 636 18.35 -6.18 17.20
CA ASN A 636 17.09 -6.41 16.49
C ASN A 636 16.20 -5.16 16.41
N LEU A 637 16.20 -4.29 17.44
CA LEU A 637 15.36 -3.08 17.48
C LEU A 637 16.08 -1.84 16.96
N VAL A 638 17.37 -1.72 17.25
CA VAL A 638 18.17 -0.54 16.90
C VAL A 638 18.14 -0.22 15.39
N PRO A 639 18.29 -1.21 14.48
CA PRO A 639 18.25 -0.93 13.05
C PRO A 639 16.92 -0.33 12.57
N ALA A 640 15.80 -0.85 13.06
CA ALA A 640 14.48 -0.30 12.71
C ALA A 640 14.34 1.15 13.25
N ALA A 641 14.74 1.41 14.49
CA ALA A 641 14.71 2.76 15.05
C ALA A 641 15.63 3.74 14.27
N MET A 642 16.81 3.30 13.88
CA MET A 642 17.73 4.10 13.05
C MET A 642 17.14 4.36 11.66
N ALA A 643 16.49 3.36 11.05
CA ALA A 643 15.89 3.48 9.73
C ALA A 643 14.71 4.47 9.73
N PHE A 644 13.84 4.40 10.74
CA PHE A 644 12.75 5.39 10.91
C PHE A 644 13.31 6.80 11.22
N GLY A 645 14.42 6.90 11.94
CA GLY A 645 15.09 8.19 12.15
C GLY A 645 15.65 8.75 10.83
N LEU A 646 16.31 7.90 10.03
CA LEU A 646 16.80 8.29 8.71
C LEU A 646 15.64 8.69 7.77
N TRP A 647 14.52 7.95 7.83
CA TRP A 647 13.32 8.26 7.09
C TRP A 647 12.73 9.63 7.49
N GLY A 648 12.65 9.92 8.79
CA GLY A 648 12.23 11.22 9.31
C GLY A 648 13.13 12.37 8.91
N MET A 649 14.42 12.11 8.67
CA MET A 649 15.38 13.13 8.22
C MET A 649 15.22 13.46 6.72
N PHE A 650 14.89 12.49 5.86
CA PHE A 650 14.92 12.67 4.41
C PHE A 650 13.51 12.70 3.78
N VAL A 651 12.53 12.00 4.32
CA VAL A 651 11.17 11.87 3.78
C VAL A 651 10.15 12.52 4.70
N GLY A 652 10.14 12.18 5.98
CA GLY A 652 9.30 12.81 7.00
C GLY A 652 7.84 12.39 6.99
N GLN A 653 7.40 11.51 6.10
CA GLN A 653 6.01 11.03 6.02
C GLN A 653 5.94 9.53 6.25
N VAL A 654 4.99 9.09 7.07
CA VAL A 654 4.73 7.67 7.37
C VAL A 654 3.27 7.37 7.06
N GLY A 655 3.05 6.62 6.00
CA GLY A 655 1.73 6.14 5.58
C GLY A 655 1.43 4.70 6.03
N LEU A 656 0.34 4.18 5.52
CA LEU A 656 -0.20 2.85 5.81
C LEU A 656 0.84 1.73 5.65
N ALA A 657 1.59 1.71 4.54
CA ALA A 657 2.56 0.67 4.23
C ALA A 657 3.76 0.65 5.20
N LEU A 658 4.23 1.81 5.64
CA LEU A 658 5.40 1.89 6.52
C LEU A 658 5.09 1.36 7.94
N SER A 659 3.84 1.39 8.35
CA SER A 659 3.40 0.88 9.65
C SER A 659 3.66 -0.62 9.83
N VAL A 660 3.66 -1.40 8.76
CA VAL A 660 3.90 -2.85 8.79
C VAL A 660 5.38 -3.23 8.74
N VAL A 661 6.25 -2.29 8.34
CA VAL A 661 7.69 -2.56 8.13
C VAL A 661 8.39 -3.01 9.40
N VAL A 662 8.05 -2.44 10.56
CA VAL A 662 8.71 -2.80 11.84
C VAL A 662 8.49 -4.26 12.17
N GLY A 663 7.24 -4.76 12.07
CA GLY A 663 6.91 -6.16 12.34
C GLY A 663 7.61 -7.11 11.36
N MET A 664 7.57 -6.79 10.08
CA MET A 664 8.19 -7.57 9.01
C MET A 664 9.72 -7.61 9.16
N THR A 665 10.37 -6.44 9.32
CA THR A 665 11.84 -6.36 9.41
C THR A 665 12.37 -6.97 10.69
N LEU A 666 11.61 -6.94 11.80
CA LEU A 666 11.99 -7.63 13.03
C LEU A 666 12.23 -9.13 12.78
N GLY A 667 11.36 -9.78 11.99
CA GLY A 667 11.54 -11.17 11.62
C GLY A 667 12.78 -11.44 10.75
N ILE A 668 13.11 -10.49 9.85
CA ILE A 668 14.24 -10.62 8.92
C ILE A 668 15.57 -10.34 9.62
N VAL A 669 15.65 -9.27 10.39
CA VAL A 669 16.89 -8.82 11.07
C VAL A 669 17.41 -9.84 12.09
N VAL A 670 16.49 -10.56 12.74
CA VAL A 670 16.85 -11.60 13.71
C VAL A 670 17.68 -12.73 13.09
N ASP A 671 17.60 -12.96 11.78
CA ASP A 671 18.36 -14.02 11.09
C ASP A 671 19.87 -13.86 11.29
N ASP A 672 20.42 -12.69 10.96
CA ASP A 672 21.86 -12.40 11.10
C ASP A 672 22.30 -12.49 12.56
N THR A 673 21.52 -11.90 13.47
CA THR A 673 21.81 -11.93 14.92
C THR A 673 21.84 -13.37 15.46
N VAL A 674 20.89 -14.25 15.11
CA VAL A 674 20.82 -15.64 15.55
C VAL A 674 22.02 -16.44 15.07
N HIS A 675 22.36 -16.31 13.80
CA HIS A 675 23.51 -16.98 13.22
C HIS A 675 24.83 -16.54 13.89
N PHE A 676 25.02 -15.25 14.13
CA PHE A 676 26.22 -14.74 14.81
C PHE A 676 26.30 -15.22 16.27
N LEU A 677 25.21 -15.03 17.04
CA LEU A 677 25.15 -15.42 18.45
C LEU A 677 25.32 -16.93 18.66
N SER A 678 24.73 -17.75 17.79
CA SER A 678 24.85 -19.21 17.82
C SER A 678 26.33 -19.64 17.69
N LYS A 679 27.10 -19.02 16.78
CA LYS A 679 28.54 -19.32 16.59
C LYS A 679 29.38 -18.76 17.72
N TYR A 680 29.08 -17.55 18.18
CA TYR A 680 29.74 -16.98 19.35
C TYR A 680 29.60 -17.89 20.58
N GLN A 681 28.38 -18.36 20.88
CA GLN A 681 28.14 -19.28 22.00
C GLN A 681 28.81 -20.64 21.81
N ARG A 682 28.84 -21.17 20.57
CA ARG A 682 29.55 -22.40 20.27
C ARG A 682 31.05 -22.28 20.57
N GLY A 683 31.70 -21.17 20.14
CA GLY A 683 33.06 -20.87 20.46
C GLY A 683 33.32 -20.79 21.98
N ARG A 684 32.39 -20.15 22.72
CA ARG A 684 32.48 -20.01 24.18
C ARG A 684 32.28 -21.32 24.94
N ARG A 685 31.20 -22.08 24.59
CA ARG A 685 30.77 -23.26 25.39
C ARG A 685 31.43 -24.56 24.95
N GLU A 686 31.60 -24.79 23.64
CA GLU A 686 32.11 -26.05 23.12
C GLU A 686 33.65 -26.04 22.97
N GLN A 687 34.23 -24.86 22.61
CA GLN A 687 35.66 -24.76 22.34
C GLN A 687 36.43 -24.00 23.44
N GLY A 688 35.76 -23.48 24.47
CA GLY A 688 36.40 -22.79 25.58
C GLY A 688 37.14 -21.51 25.23
N LEU A 689 36.85 -20.91 24.07
CA LEU A 689 37.54 -19.72 23.56
C LEU A 689 37.30 -18.50 24.44
N SER A 690 38.23 -17.54 24.43
CA SER A 690 38.02 -16.23 25.04
C SER A 690 36.89 -15.49 24.30
N SER A 691 36.28 -14.42 24.89
CA SER A 691 35.25 -13.64 24.22
C SER A 691 35.73 -13.03 22.90
N GLN A 692 37.00 -12.59 22.87
CA GLN A 692 37.65 -12.03 21.67
C GLN A 692 37.84 -13.10 20.58
N ASP A 693 38.30 -14.30 20.95
CA ASP A 693 38.54 -15.39 20.00
C ASP A 693 37.22 -15.99 19.53
N ALA A 694 36.15 -16.01 20.36
CA ALA A 694 34.82 -16.43 19.99
C ALA A 694 34.19 -15.46 18.94
N VAL A 695 34.47 -14.14 19.04
CA VAL A 695 34.08 -13.18 18.01
C VAL A 695 34.82 -13.46 16.71
N ARG A 696 36.14 -13.67 16.74
CA ARG A 696 36.95 -14.03 15.55
C ARG A 696 36.45 -15.32 14.91
N TYR A 697 36.10 -16.32 15.75
CA TYR A 697 35.53 -17.58 15.30
C TYR A 697 34.15 -17.39 14.61
N ALA A 698 33.27 -16.54 15.17
CA ALA A 698 31.99 -16.23 14.57
C ALA A 698 32.20 -15.59 13.18
N PHE A 699 33.02 -14.56 13.04
CA PHE A 699 33.30 -13.95 11.75
C PHE A 699 33.90 -14.92 10.73
N SER A 700 34.79 -15.81 11.15
CA SER A 700 35.41 -16.78 10.24
C SER A 700 34.45 -17.89 9.78
N THR A 701 33.41 -18.18 10.55
CA THR A 701 32.47 -19.28 10.23
C THR A 701 31.20 -18.82 9.51
N VAL A 702 30.61 -17.70 9.93
CA VAL A 702 29.33 -17.22 9.34
C VAL A 702 29.42 -15.85 8.71
N GLY A 703 30.46 -15.04 8.96
CA GLY A 703 30.53 -13.67 8.46
C GLY A 703 30.33 -13.53 6.95
N MET A 704 30.91 -14.45 6.16
CA MET A 704 30.74 -14.44 4.70
C MET A 704 29.30 -14.82 4.29
N ALA A 705 28.66 -15.73 5.00
CA ALA A 705 27.27 -16.10 4.71
C ALA A 705 26.34 -14.93 5.02
N LEU A 706 26.47 -14.30 6.19
CA LEU A 706 25.70 -13.11 6.59
C LEU A 706 25.89 -11.96 5.58
N TRP A 707 27.11 -11.70 5.14
CA TRP A 707 27.37 -10.67 4.12
C TRP A 707 26.63 -10.95 2.82
N VAL A 708 26.66 -12.20 2.33
CA VAL A 708 26.02 -12.58 1.06
C VAL A 708 24.50 -12.56 1.17
N THR A 709 23.95 -13.04 2.29
CA THR A 709 22.50 -13.07 2.51
C THR A 709 21.93 -11.65 2.67
N SER A 710 22.55 -10.82 3.50
CA SER A 710 22.11 -9.43 3.66
C SER A 710 22.22 -8.64 2.37
N LEU A 711 23.32 -8.83 1.58
CA LEU A 711 23.44 -8.17 0.27
C LEU A 711 22.34 -8.64 -0.71
N ALA A 712 22.00 -9.93 -0.71
CA ALA A 712 20.94 -10.45 -1.54
C ALA A 712 19.56 -9.91 -1.13
N LEU A 713 19.31 -9.79 0.19
CA LEU A 713 18.09 -9.18 0.74
C LEU A 713 17.99 -7.70 0.35
N ILE A 714 19.05 -6.91 0.60
CA ILE A 714 19.11 -5.50 0.24
C ILE A 714 18.85 -5.31 -1.25
N ALA A 715 19.55 -6.06 -2.11
CA ALA A 715 19.35 -5.97 -3.56
C ALA A 715 17.94 -6.34 -3.97
N GLY A 716 17.35 -7.33 -3.32
CA GLY A 716 15.98 -7.73 -3.52
C GLY A 716 14.96 -6.63 -3.20
N PHE A 717 15.07 -6.06 -2.03
CA PHE A 717 14.19 -4.96 -1.66
C PHE A 717 14.48 -3.68 -2.46
N LEU A 718 15.72 -3.44 -2.92
CA LEU A 718 16.01 -2.34 -3.85
C LEU A 718 15.40 -2.57 -5.25
N VAL A 719 15.26 -3.80 -5.71
CA VAL A 719 14.49 -4.07 -6.93
C VAL A 719 13.00 -3.82 -6.69
N LEU A 720 12.47 -4.25 -5.54
CA LEU A 720 11.07 -3.99 -5.20
C LEU A 720 10.79 -2.49 -5.01
N SER A 721 11.78 -1.68 -4.63
CA SER A 721 11.62 -0.23 -4.52
C SER A 721 11.44 0.49 -5.88
N LEU A 722 11.56 -0.22 -6.98
CA LEU A 722 11.23 0.25 -8.32
C LEU A 722 9.75 0.00 -8.70
N SER A 723 8.92 -0.43 -7.75
CA SER A 723 7.49 -0.61 -7.95
C SER A 723 6.82 0.72 -8.30
N SER A 724 5.93 0.69 -9.29
CA SER A 724 5.06 1.81 -9.62
C SER A 724 3.96 2.05 -8.58
N PHE A 725 3.82 1.11 -7.63
CA PHE A 725 2.93 1.25 -6.49
C PHE A 725 3.71 1.71 -5.25
N GLU A 726 3.53 2.97 -4.86
CA GLU A 726 4.35 3.65 -3.85
C GLU A 726 4.31 2.95 -2.48
N LEU A 727 3.20 2.29 -2.12
CA LEU A 727 3.16 1.53 -0.87
C LEU A 727 4.18 0.37 -0.88
N ASN A 728 4.39 -0.30 -2.02
CA ASN A 728 5.42 -1.33 -2.19
C ASN A 728 6.82 -0.72 -2.23
N SER A 729 6.98 0.39 -2.96
CA SER A 729 8.23 1.13 -3.12
C SER A 729 8.76 1.62 -1.77
N SER A 730 7.98 2.40 -1.03
CA SER A 730 8.33 2.94 0.29
C SER A 730 8.61 1.84 1.31
N MET A 731 7.75 0.80 1.36
CA MET A 731 7.96 -0.36 2.23
C MET A 731 9.29 -1.05 1.92
N ALA A 732 9.62 -1.21 0.65
CA ALA A 732 10.86 -1.84 0.22
C ALA A 732 12.09 -0.99 0.52
N GLN A 733 12.04 0.33 0.30
CA GLN A 733 13.11 1.27 0.61
C GLN A 733 13.44 1.27 2.10
N LEU A 734 12.43 1.39 2.96
CA LEU A 734 12.62 1.36 4.40
C LEU A 734 13.13 -0.01 4.88
N THR A 735 12.66 -1.10 4.29
CA THR A 735 13.11 -2.46 4.59
C THR A 735 14.57 -2.66 4.18
N ALA A 736 14.97 -2.27 2.96
CA ALA A 736 16.35 -2.34 2.49
C ALA A 736 17.29 -1.53 3.39
N THR A 737 16.86 -0.32 3.78
CA THR A 737 17.60 0.55 4.71
C THR A 737 17.74 -0.11 6.08
N THR A 738 16.66 -0.71 6.61
CA THR A 738 16.68 -1.41 7.90
C THR A 738 17.64 -2.60 7.86
N ILE A 739 17.62 -3.42 6.81
CA ILE A 739 18.53 -4.59 6.66
C ILE A 739 19.97 -4.13 6.53
N MET A 740 20.25 -3.05 5.79
CA MET A 740 21.60 -2.48 5.69
C MET A 740 22.11 -2.03 7.07
N LEU A 741 21.28 -1.31 7.83
CA LEU A 741 21.61 -0.88 9.19
C LEU A 741 21.75 -2.05 10.16
N ALA A 742 20.96 -3.12 9.96
CA ALA A 742 21.07 -4.35 10.74
C ALA A 742 22.40 -5.06 10.52
N LEU A 743 22.84 -5.19 9.27
CA LEU A 743 24.18 -5.74 8.97
C LEU A 743 25.29 -4.93 9.63
N VAL A 744 25.18 -3.59 9.61
CA VAL A 744 26.12 -2.69 10.28
C VAL A 744 26.08 -2.90 11.80
N ALA A 745 24.90 -3.01 12.40
CA ALA A 745 24.73 -3.24 13.83
C ALA A 745 25.26 -4.62 14.27
N ASP A 746 24.97 -5.68 13.51
CA ASP A 746 25.45 -7.03 13.80
C ASP A 746 26.96 -7.18 13.66
N PHE A 747 27.60 -6.41 12.79
CA PHE A 747 29.04 -6.46 12.59
C PHE A 747 29.83 -5.47 13.47
N LEU A 748 29.28 -4.31 13.78
CA LEU A 748 30.02 -3.23 14.47
C LEU A 748 29.50 -2.93 15.88
N LEU A 749 28.24 -3.23 16.21
CA LEU A 749 27.67 -2.98 17.54
C LEU A 749 27.58 -4.26 18.39
N LEU A 750 27.04 -5.36 17.85
CA LEU A 750 26.83 -6.60 18.60
C LEU A 750 28.13 -7.21 19.14
N PRO A 751 29.26 -7.35 18.40
CA PRO A 751 30.46 -7.97 18.90
C PRO A 751 31.10 -7.17 20.05
N PRO A 752 31.28 -5.82 19.99
CA PRO A 752 31.68 -5.03 21.12
C PRO A 752 30.81 -5.18 22.37
N LEU A 753 29.48 -5.23 22.19
CA LEU A 753 28.52 -5.44 23.29
C LEU A 753 28.74 -6.80 23.96
N LEU A 754 28.91 -7.88 23.19
CA LEU A 754 29.13 -9.24 23.68
C LEU A 754 30.43 -9.30 24.50
N MET A 755 31.53 -8.72 24.00
CA MET A 755 32.81 -8.68 24.69
C MET A 755 32.73 -7.90 25.99
N LYS A 756 32.11 -6.72 26.00
CA LYS A 756 31.92 -5.90 27.20
C LYS A 756 31.06 -6.61 28.24
N PHE A 757 30.01 -7.28 27.82
CA PHE A 757 29.12 -8.00 28.70
C PHE A 757 29.82 -9.18 29.40
N ASP A 758 30.59 -9.98 28.65
CA ASP A 758 31.40 -11.07 29.21
C ASP A 758 32.49 -10.58 30.20
N GLU A 759 33.08 -9.42 29.93
CA GLU A 759 34.07 -8.78 30.85
C GLU A 759 33.39 -8.36 32.16
N MET A 760 32.18 -7.83 32.12
CA MET A 760 31.40 -7.45 33.31
C MET A 760 31.05 -8.66 34.18
N ASN A 761 30.62 -9.77 33.56
CA ASN A 761 30.28 -11.01 34.27
C ASN A 761 31.53 -11.60 34.98
N ARG A 762 32.70 -11.60 34.32
CA ARG A 762 33.95 -12.06 34.94
C ARG A 762 34.35 -11.24 36.17
N LYS A 763 34.17 -9.92 36.11
CA LYS A 763 34.45 -9.03 37.26
C LYS A 763 33.48 -9.28 38.41
N GLY A 764 32.20 -9.54 38.11
CA GLY A 764 31.18 -9.89 39.10
C GLY A 764 31.46 -11.22 39.79
N ASP A 765 31.86 -12.25 39.02
CA ASP A 765 32.18 -13.57 39.57
C ASP A 765 33.43 -13.52 40.45
N VAL A 766 34.46 -12.74 40.07
CA VAL A 766 35.70 -12.53 40.89
C VAL A 766 35.41 -11.70 42.15
N ALA A 767 34.46 -10.73 42.07
CA ALA A 767 34.05 -9.96 43.24
C ALA A 767 33.28 -10.80 44.24
N ASN A 768 32.36 -11.65 43.74
CA ASN A 768 31.58 -12.60 44.58
C ASN A 768 32.46 -13.69 45.20
N ALA A 769 33.46 -14.23 44.46
CA ALA A 769 34.43 -15.18 44.97
C ALA A 769 35.41 -14.59 45.99
N ARG A 770 35.59 -13.26 46.02
CA ARG A 770 36.38 -12.55 47.04
C ARG A 770 35.54 -12.16 48.26
N ALA A 771 34.23 -12.16 48.16
CA ALA A 771 33.30 -11.81 49.24
C ALA A 771 32.80 -13.09 50.00
N GLN A 772 33.06 -14.27 49.47
CA GLN A 772 32.94 -15.58 50.14
C GLN A 772 34.34 -15.97 50.74
#